data_3756894adce8b6e1bb744555c7da4c18
#
_entry.id   3756894adce8b6e1bb744555c7da4c18
#
_cell.length_a   1.000
_cell.length_b   1.000
_cell.length_c   1.000
_cell.angle_alpha   90.00
_cell.angle_beta   90.00
_cell.angle_gamma   90.00
#
_symmetry.space_group_name_H-M   'P 1'
#
loop_
_entity.id
_entity.type
_entity.pdbx_description
1 polymer ?
#
loop_
_entity_poly.entity_id
_entity_poly.type
_entity_poly.pdbx_seq_one_letter_code
_entity_poly.pdbx_strand_id
1 'polypeptide(L)'
;MTLYIGDPESAKAALRKAYEREAVRQLARGVYTDDFDRPAEEIVQENILAIVGRLLPEWYLSHSSAATLSPAGGRLFMSGPTSNTGRNLELPGIEIIRFRALSRPETETLEAPTPVSTGLQSTPQPVLVRRSVPLQMILECLSVARRYPEKGLPDDVLAEMIARLPESDKERAERFAVRNGLRYEYLRYRELSFGLAASAEVRVQEPDSFELYFYDWPVGTLAHLGANEYRFVYAPAWNVALSRQLPLTEPGAVSYKGRGMPAFIENNLPEGWTERMVLASNKLSREDLFGILSTTRKYLSNLTLRPLGIPEGELVFDELGLRLDEIPRTEAGTIAAREDIAREPDDVDLWRRGRVDGPVRISGVQAKLPVSLRSDDAGVHVGLGDLRHPASHILKFPAADFPRIVENEWATMELARRAGLETAPVAMVTFPAESRYHPRGRSLLVERYDIPTRAALRRSAPGIRLMLQEDACALLLLPREDKYDTSMERIAAALMEAGLSGNPKKKNGLWAFLRHVAFSWITGNGDLHAKNVSIMRFFVPGRLGGAPSVDRVEYTPLYDLVNTRLYIPKDEFALPVDGQRQNLRMKSFVALASRWGGARSEVLTAIEEVGEGVRRHLDAVLEESGLPAEQNDRYRKVVAETLAGLGF
;
A
#
# COMPACT_ATOMS: atom_id res chain seq x y z
N MET A 1 -36.73 -22.89 -28.99
CA MET A 1 -35.33 -22.67 -28.61
C MET A 1 -34.97 -23.60 -27.47
N THR A 2 -33.94 -24.39 -27.63
CA THR A 2 -33.39 -25.25 -26.59
C THR A 2 -31.94 -24.80 -26.32
N LEU A 3 -31.58 -24.68 -25.04
CA LEU A 3 -30.23 -24.41 -24.61
C LEU A 3 -29.54 -25.72 -24.25
N TYR A 4 -28.39 -25.96 -24.85
CA TYR A 4 -27.57 -27.15 -24.62
C TYR A 4 -26.26 -26.79 -23.94
N ILE A 5 -25.99 -27.36 -22.77
CA ILE A 5 -24.72 -27.13 -22.04
C ILE A 5 -24.13 -28.49 -21.67
N GLY A 6 -23.06 -28.85 -22.35
CA GLY A 6 -22.45 -30.17 -22.21
C GLY A 6 -21.63 -30.31 -20.92
N ASP A 7 -21.98 -31.38 -20.16
CA ASP A 7 -21.20 -31.97 -19.09
C ASP A 7 -21.70 -33.43 -18.99
N PRO A 8 -20.92 -34.38 -18.96
CA PRO A 8 -19.51 -34.70 -18.98
C PRO A 8 -18.89 -34.79 -20.41
N GLU A 9 -17.64 -35.23 -20.55
CA GLU A 9 -16.91 -35.22 -21.82
C GLU A 9 -17.64 -35.87 -23.01
N SER A 10 -18.45 -36.91 -22.77
CA SER A 10 -19.24 -37.56 -23.80
C SER A 10 -20.36 -36.68 -24.40
N ALA A 11 -21.00 -35.87 -23.56
CA ALA A 11 -22.01 -34.91 -24.01
C ALA A 11 -21.38 -33.76 -24.79
N LYS A 12 -20.18 -33.28 -24.37
CA LYS A 12 -19.41 -32.32 -25.12
C LYS A 12 -19.05 -32.79 -26.53
N ALA A 13 -18.67 -34.06 -26.66
CA ALA A 13 -18.35 -34.66 -27.96
C ALA A 13 -19.58 -34.78 -28.89
N ALA A 14 -20.76 -35.14 -28.34
CA ALA A 14 -21.99 -35.20 -29.09
C ALA A 14 -22.46 -33.80 -29.59
N LEU A 15 -22.39 -32.78 -28.72
CA LEU A 15 -22.74 -31.42 -29.08
C LEU A 15 -21.76 -30.80 -30.10
N ARG A 16 -20.48 -31.14 -30.00
CA ARG A 16 -19.48 -30.74 -30.99
C ARG A 16 -19.76 -31.36 -32.37
N LYS A 17 -20.10 -32.64 -32.43
CA LYS A 17 -20.52 -33.30 -33.69
C LYS A 17 -21.80 -32.66 -34.27
N ALA A 18 -22.74 -32.28 -33.41
CA ALA A 18 -23.95 -31.59 -33.85
C ALA A 18 -23.66 -30.17 -34.40
N TYR A 19 -22.73 -29.48 -33.79
CA TYR A 19 -22.21 -28.18 -34.28
C TYR A 19 -21.54 -28.33 -35.65
N GLU A 20 -20.69 -29.36 -35.81
CA GLU A 20 -20.02 -29.68 -37.08
C GLU A 20 -21.02 -30.07 -38.20
N ARG A 21 -22.23 -30.51 -37.84
CA ARG A 21 -23.34 -30.81 -38.76
C ARG A 21 -24.37 -29.70 -38.90
N GLU A 22 -24.08 -28.51 -38.33
CA GLU A 22 -24.99 -27.36 -38.34
C GLU A 22 -26.37 -27.63 -37.71
N ALA A 23 -26.47 -28.62 -36.84
CA ALA A 23 -27.71 -28.90 -36.12
C ALA A 23 -27.90 -28.00 -34.87
N VAL A 24 -26.83 -27.43 -34.38
CA VAL A 24 -26.81 -26.40 -33.31
C VAL A 24 -25.71 -25.39 -33.62
N ARG A 25 -25.87 -24.16 -33.14
CA ARG A 25 -24.79 -23.19 -33.17
C ARG A 25 -24.16 -22.99 -31.78
N GLN A 26 -22.89 -22.67 -31.75
CA GLN A 26 -22.17 -22.41 -30.53
C GLN A 26 -22.33 -20.93 -30.13
N LEU A 27 -22.81 -20.66 -28.90
CA LEU A 27 -22.87 -19.34 -28.29
C LEU A 27 -21.55 -19.00 -27.57
N ALA A 28 -21.02 -19.98 -26.83
CA ALA A 28 -19.73 -19.90 -26.14
C ALA A 28 -19.16 -21.29 -25.97
N ARG A 29 -17.94 -21.43 -25.46
CA ARG A 29 -17.31 -22.74 -25.22
C ARG A 29 -18.17 -23.62 -24.29
N GLY A 30 -18.75 -24.65 -24.83
CA GLY A 30 -19.59 -25.60 -24.10
C GLY A 30 -21.07 -25.20 -24.01
N VAL A 31 -21.49 -24.09 -24.65
CA VAL A 31 -22.85 -23.57 -24.70
C VAL A 31 -23.34 -23.53 -26.13
N TYR A 32 -24.43 -24.18 -26.43
CA TYR A 32 -24.99 -24.30 -27.77
C TYR A 32 -26.51 -24.06 -27.74
N THR A 33 -27.08 -23.71 -28.90
CA THR A 33 -28.53 -23.54 -29.08
C THR A 33 -28.97 -24.04 -30.46
N ASP A 34 -30.24 -24.41 -30.59
CA ASP A 34 -30.93 -24.68 -31.87
C ASP A 34 -31.58 -23.43 -32.47
N ASP A 35 -31.43 -22.29 -31.82
CA ASP A 35 -31.93 -20.99 -32.31
C ASP A 35 -30.87 -20.28 -33.15
N PHE A 36 -31.09 -20.18 -34.45
CA PHE A 36 -30.20 -19.56 -35.42
C PHE A 36 -30.60 -18.14 -35.78
N ASP A 37 -31.80 -17.73 -35.41
CA ASP A 37 -32.41 -16.47 -35.87
C ASP A 37 -32.04 -15.26 -34.98
N ARG A 38 -31.95 -15.48 -33.66
CA ARG A 38 -31.70 -14.42 -32.70
C ARG A 38 -30.22 -14.16 -32.49
N PRO A 39 -29.80 -12.88 -32.17
CA PRO A 39 -28.42 -12.58 -31.78
C PRO A 39 -27.92 -13.41 -30.60
N ALA A 40 -26.62 -13.77 -30.61
CA ALA A 40 -26.04 -14.58 -29.54
C ALA A 40 -26.08 -13.86 -28.18
N GLU A 41 -25.90 -12.56 -28.19
CA GLU A 41 -25.93 -11.68 -27.00
C GLU A 41 -27.30 -11.71 -26.32
N GLU A 42 -28.37 -11.65 -27.11
CA GLU A 42 -29.76 -11.69 -26.62
C GLU A 42 -30.09 -13.03 -25.96
N ILE A 43 -29.73 -14.14 -26.63
CA ILE A 43 -29.94 -15.48 -26.09
C ILE A 43 -29.14 -15.70 -24.80
N VAL A 44 -27.88 -15.23 -24.75
CA VAL A 44 -27.04 -15.33 -23.55
C VAL A 44 -27.60 -14.51 -22.41
N GLN A 45 -28.06 -13.29 -22.70
CA GLN A 45 -28.59 -12.39 -21.67
C GLN A 45 -29.86 -12.94 -21.03
N GLU A 46 -30.79 -13.45 -21.83
CA GLU A 46 -32.04 -14.05 -21.34
C GLU A 46 -31.81 -15.33 -20.51
N ASN A 47 -30.75 -16.10 -20.83
CA ASN A 47 -30.52 -17.42 -20.25
C ASN A 47 -29.30 -17.44 -19.33
N ILE A 48 -28.79 -16.29 -18.92
CA ILE A 48 -27.51 -16.17 -18.19
C ILE A 48 -27.49 -17.01 -16.90
N LEU A 49 -28.59 -17.07 -16.15
CA LEU A 49 -28.67 -17.84 -14.91
C LEU A 49 -28.48 -19.33 -15.16
N ALA A 50 -29.17 -19.87 -16.18
CA ALA A 50 -29.03 -21.26 -16.55
C ALA A 50 -27.61 -21.58 -17.05
N ILE A 51 -27.01 -20.68 -17.82
CA ILE A 51 -25.64 -20.82 -18.32
C ILE A 51 -24.63 -20.85 -17.16
N VAL A 52 -24.66 -19.87 -16.25
CA VAL A 52 -23.69 -19.84 -15.14
C VAL A 52 -23.94 -20.93 -14.10
N GLY A 53 -25.20 -21.27 -13.81
CA GLY A 53 -25.52 -22.36 -12.90
C GLY A 53 -24.97 -23.71 -13.37
N ARG A 54 -24.91 -23.93 -14.69
CA ARG A 54 -24.36 -25.13 -15.28
C ARG A 54 -22.85 -25.11 -15.48
N LEU A 55 -22.29 -23.95 -15.93
CA LEU A 55 -20.86 -23.83 -16.19
C LEU A 55 -20.03 -23.66 -14.90
N LEU A 56 -20.60 -23.05 -13.88
CA LEU A 56 -19.93 -22.65 -12.65
C LEU A 56 -20.70 -23.12 -11.40
N PRO A 57 -20.95 -24.42 -11.22
CA PRO A 57 -21.84 -24.94 -10.18
C PRO A 57 -21.32 -24.69 -8.75
N GLU A 58 -20.02 -24.50 -8.58
CA GLU A 58 -19.41 -24.20 -7.27
C GLU A 58 -19.41 -22.69 -6.94
N TRP A 59 -19.82 -21.86 -7.91
CA TRP A 59 -19.87 -20.41 -7.76
C TRP A 59 -21.28 -19.95 -7.41
N TYR A 60 -21.38 -18.76 -6.81
CA TYR A 60 -22.66 -18.14 -6.50
C TYR A 60 -22.71 -16.69 -6.99
N LEU A 61 -23.88 -16.20 -7.38
CA LEU A 61 -24.11 -14.82 -7.68
C LEU A 61 -23.84 -13.97 -6.43
N SER A 62 -23.08 -12.90 -6.58
CA SER A 62 -22.69 -12.00 -5.50
C SER A 62 -22.92 -10.55 -5.88
N HIS A 63 -22.81 -9.63 -4.93
CA HIS A 63 -22.95 -8.20 -5.17
C HIS A 63 -24.28 -7.84 -5.86
N SER A 64 -24.28 -6.85 -6.76
CA SER A 64 -25.49 -6.42 -7.50
C SER A 64 -26.16 -7.56 -8.26
N SER A 65 -25.39 -8.51 -8.81
CA SER A 65 -25.94 -9.64 -9.56
C SER A 65 -26.74 -10.61 -8.69
N ALA A 66 -26.45 -10.71 -7.38
CA ALA A 66 -27.25 -11.48 -6.45
C ALA A 66 -28.61 -10.82 -6.16
N ALA A 67 -28.67 -9.49 -6.22
CA ALA A 67 -29.90 -8.70 -6.01
C ALA A 67 -30.80 -8.71 -7.23
N THR A 68 -30.22 -8.41 -8.41
CA THR A 68 -30.97 -8.19 -9.66
C THR A 68 -31.19 -9.48 -10.46
N LEU A 69 -30.43 -10.55 -10.18
CA LEU A 69 -30.38 -11.79 -10.96
C LEU A 69 -30.07 -11.56 -12.44
N SER A 70 -29.36 -10.48 -12.75
CA SER A 70 -29.05 -10.05 -14.10
C SER A 70 -27.71 -9.33 -14.16
N PRO A 71 -27.08 -9.22 -15.35
CA PRO A 71 -25.88 -8.42 -15.52
C PRO A 71 -26.13 -6.94 -15.29
N ALA A 72 -25.15 -6.24 -14.70
CA ALA A 72 -25.11 -4.80 -14.57
C ALA A 72 -24.01 -4.22 -15.49
N GLY A 73 -24.36 -3.34 -16.42
CA GLY A 73 -23.39 -2.77 -17.37
C GLY A 73 -22.63 -3.83 -18.20
N GLY A 74 -23.31 -4.91 -18.61
CA GLY A 74 -22.67 -6.02 -19.35
C GLY A 74 -21.80 -6.95 -18.49
N ARG A 75 -21.86 -6.84 -17.15
CA ARG A 75 -21.07 -7.66 -16.22
C ARG A 75 -21.94 -8.42 -15.25
N LEU A 76 -21.60 -9.69 -15.02
CA LEU A 76 -22.22 -10.54 -14.02
C LEU A 76 -21.18 -10.85 -12.92
N PHE A 77 -21.52 -10.59 -11.67
CA PHE A 77 -20.63 -10.75 -10.53
C PHE A 77 -20.87 -12.06 -9.81
N MET A 78 -19.81 -12.86 -9.68
CA MET A 78 -19.86 -14.16 -9.00
C MET A 78 -18.70 -14.31 -8.02
N SER A 79 -18.93 -15.02 -6.93
CA SER A 79 -17.91 -15.38 -5.94
C SER A 79 -17.78 -16.89 -5.82
N GLY A 80 -16.55 -17.39 -5.62
CA GLY A 80 -16.29 -18.82 -5.58
C GLY A 80 -14.89 -19.22 -5.11
N PRO A 81 -14.48 -20.48 -5.31
CA PRO A 81 -13.21 -21.01 -4.82
C PRO A 81 -11.99 -20.28 -5.39
N THR A 82 -10.96 -20.12 -4.57
CA THR A 82 -9.72 -19.41 -4.92
C THR A 82 -8.90 -20.05 -6.01
N SER A 83 -8.99 -21.35 -6.19
CA SER A 83 -8.22 -22.09 -7.19
C SER A 83 -8.55 -21.73 -8.64
N ASN A 84 -9.66 -21.04 -8.88
CA ASN A 84 -10.18 -20.73 -10.21
C ASN A 84 -10.38 -19.22 -10.50
N THR A 85 -9.79 -18.31 -9.73
CA THR A 85 -9.89 -16.85 -9.95
C THR A 85 -9.00 -16.31 -11.10
N GLY A 86 -8.47 -17.16 -11.97
CA GLY A 86 -7.47 -16.80 -12.99
C GLY A 86 -8.02 -15.83 -14.01
N ARG A 87 -8.88 -16.06 -14.89
CA ARG A 87 -9.40 -15.15 -15.92
C ARG A 87 -10.90 -14.97 -15.79
N ASN A 88 -11.40 -13.75 -16.05
CA ASN A 88 -12.83 -13.53 -16.26
C ASN A 88 -13.32 -14.42 -17.41
N LEU A 89 -14.57 -14.85 -17.34
CA LEU A 89 -15.19 -15.62 -18.40
C LEU A 89 -15.99 -14.68 -19.28
N GLU A 90 -15.68 -14.68 -20.57
CA GLU A 90 -16.39 -13.87 -21.56
C GLU A 90 -17.46 -14.72 -22.27
N LEU A 91 -18.66 -14.20 -22.29
CA LEU A 91 -19.80 -14.70 -23.07
C LEU A 91 -20.24 -13.59 -24.03
N PRO A 92 -20.93 -13.89 -25.12
CA PRO A 92 -21.50 -12.85 -25.99
C PRO A 92 -22.29 -11.80 -25.20
N GLY A 93 -21.82 -10.56 -25.23
CA GLY A 93 -22.43 -9.42 -24.54
C GLY A 93 -22.27 -9.38 -23.01
N ILE A 94 -21.65 -10.37 -22.37
CA ILE A 94 -21.52 -10.43 -20.90
C ILE A 94 -20.12 -10.88 -20.48
N GLU A 95 -19.50 -10.10 -19.59
CA GLU A 95 -18.27 -10.48 -18.88
C GLU A 95 -18.62 -10.98 -17.47
N ILE A 96 -18.24 -12.21 -17.13
CA ILE A 96 -18.42 -12.75 -15.78
C ILE A 96 -17.19 -12.39 -14.95
N ILE A 97 -17.37 -11.48 -13.99
CA ILE A 97 -16.35 -11.05 -13.05
C ILE A 97 -16.33 -11.99 -11.86
N ARG A 98 -15.18 -12.61 -11.60
CA ARG A 98 -15.02 -13.64 -10.57
C ARG A 98 -14.25 -13.12 -9.37
N PHE A 99 -14.89 -13.14 -8.20
CA PHE A 99 -14.29 -12.79 -6.92
C PHE A 99 -13.99 -14.03 -6.08
N ARG A 100 -13.11 -13.88 -5.13
CA ARG A 100 -12.91 -14.87 -4.07
C ARG A 100 -14.14 -14.90 -3.16
N ALA A 101 -14.64 -16.08 -2.84
CA ALA A 101 -15.69 -16.23 -1.85
C ALA A 101 -15.25 -15.75 -0.46
N LEU A 102 -16.19 -15.28 0.34
CA LEU A 102 -15.99 -15.01 1.77
C LEU A 102 -15.49 -16.27 2.49
N SER A 103 -14.85 -16.11 3.63
CA SER A 103 -14.34 -17.26 4.42
C SER A 103 -15.47 -18.21 4.88
N ARG A 104 -16.65 -17.68 5.13
CA ARG A 104 -17.85 -18.45 5.50
C ARG A 104 -19.07 -17.87 4.78
N PRO A 105 -19.21 -18.14 3.47
CA PRO A 105 -20.31 -17.59 2.70
C PRO A 105 -21.64 -18.25 3.10
N GLU A 106 -22.68 -17.46 3.11
CA GLU A 106 -24.07 -17.92 3.26
C GLU A 106 -24.79 -17.72 1.93
N THR A 107 -25.32 -18.80 1.38
CA THR A 107 -25.95 -18.79 0.06
C THR A 107 -27.29 -19.51 0.11
N GLU A 108 -28.20 -19.08 -0.75
CA GLU A 108 -29.44 -19.76 -1.05
C GLU A 108 -29.45 -20.26 -2.50
N THR A 109 -30.29 -21.22 -2.79
CA THR A 109 -30.40 -21.85 -4.13
C THR A 109 -31.70 -21.44 -4.79
N LEU A 110 -31.63 -21.08 -6.06
CA LEU A 110 -32.74 -20.73 -6.93
C LEU A 110 -32.76 -21.67 -8.11
N GLU A 111 -33.94 -21.90 -8.69
CA GLU A 111 -34.07 -22.52 -9.97
C GLU A 111 -34.02 -21.48 -11.09
N ALA A 112 -33.15 -21.70 -12.08
CA ALA A 112 -33.06 -20.82 -13.24
C ALA A 112 -34.35 -20.92 -14.08
N PRO A 113 -34.82 -19.83 -14.68
CA PRO A 113 -36.08 -19.83 -15.47
C PRO A 113 -36.06 -20.77 -16.65
N THR A 114 -34.87 -21.05 -17.21
CA THR A 114 -34.72 -21.86 -18.42
C THR A 114 -34.10 -23.20 -18.06
N PRO A 115 -34.77 -24.34 -18.33
CA PRO A 115 -34.15 -25.65 -18.21
C PRO A 115 -33.15 -25.87 -19.35
N VAL A 116 -32.14 -26.73 -19.09
CA VAL A 116 -31.03 -26.98 -20.01
C VAL A 116 -30.92 -28.44 -20.36
N SER A 117 -30.68 -28.73 -21.63
CA SER A 117 -30.35 -30.06 -22.10
C SER A 117 -28.85 -30.33 -22.08
N THR A 118 -28.46 -31.55 -21.67
CA THR A 118 -27.04 -31.96 -21.68
C THR A 118 -26.63 -32.58 -23.02
N GLY A 119 -27.59 -32.86 -23.91
CA GLY A 119 -27.37 -33.39 -25.24
C GLY A 119 -28.63 -33.33 -26.08
N LEU A 120 -28.52 -33.57 -27.41
CA LEU A 120 -29.62 -33.42 -28.38
C LEU A 120 -30.86 -34.30 -28.11
N GLN A 121 -30.67 -35.43 -27.44
CA GLN A 121 -31.74 -36.35 -27.11
C GLN A 121 -32.11 -36.39 -25.63
N SER A 122 -31.48 -35.50 -24.82
CA SER A 122 -31.77 -35.45 -23.39
C SER A 122 -32.93 -34.51 -23.10
N THR A 123 -33.79 -34.90 -22.17
CA THR A 123 -34.85 -34.03 -21.67
C THR A 123 -34.24 -32.86 -20.95
N PRO A 124 -34.70 -31.60 -21.22
CA PRO A 124 -34.25 -30.43 -20.46
C PRO A 124 -34.46 -30.64 -18.97
N GLN A 125 -33.41 -30.33 -18.19
CA GLN A 125 -33.40 -30.43 -16.74
C GLN A 125 -33.35 -29.02 -16.10
N PRO A 126 -34.00 -28.83 -14.94
CA PRO A 126 -33.90 -27.61 -14.19
C PRO A 126 -32.44 -27.37 -13.76
N VAL A 127 -32.02 -26.12 -13.78
CA VAL A 127 -30.68 -25.72 -13.37
C VAL A 127 -30.78 -24.95 -12.07
N LEU A 128 -30.00 -25.37 -11.10
CA LEU A 128 -29.89 -24.68 -9.81
C LEU A 128 -28.75 -23.66 -9.84
N VAL A 129 -29.04 -22.46 -9.38
CA VAL A 129 -28.08 -21.35 -9.25
C VAL A 129 -28.02 -20.95 -7.80
N ARG A 130 -26.82 -20.76 -7.29
CA ARG A 130 -26.62 -20.23 -5.94
C ARG A 130 -26.47 -18.73 -5.97
N ARG A 131 -26.98 -18.04 -4.95
CA ARG A 131 -26.74 -16.61 -4.73
C ARG A 131 -26.46 -16.31 -3.26
N SER A 132 -25.84 -15.17 -2.97
CA SER A 132 -25.70 -14.66 -1.61
C SER A 132 -27.07 -14.45 -0.97
N VAL A 133 -27.21 -14.83 0.31
CA VAL A 133 -28.39 -14.45 1.10
C VAL A 133 -28.47 -12.93 1.25
N PRO A 134 -29.68 -12.34 1.51
CA PRO A 134 -29.86 -10.88 1.50
C PRO A 134 -28.87 -10.11 2.37
N LEU A 135 -28.58 -10.55 3.59
CA LEU A 135 -27.61 -9.89 4.45
C LEU A 135 -26.19 -9.87 3.85
N GLN A 136 -25.72 -11.02 3.35
CA GLN A 136 -24.41 -11.12 2.71
C GLN A 136 -24.36 -10.25 1.46
N MET A 137 -25.37 -10.33 0.61
CA MET A 137 -25.45 -9.58 -0.64
C MET A 137 -25.39 -8.05 -0.39
N ILE A 138 -26.12 -7.55 0.60
CA ILE A 138 -26.07 -6.13 0.99
C ILE A 138 -24.64 -5.74 1.38
N LEU A 139 -23.98 -6.51 2.25
CA LEU A 139 -22.61 -6.25 2.67
C LEU A 139 -21.62 -6.33 1.49
N GLU A 140 -21.77 -7.29 0.59
CA GLU A 140 -20.96 -7.38 -0.63
C GLU A 140 -21.16 -6.16 -1.55
N CYS A 141 -22.39 -5.65 -1.71
CA CYS A 141 -22.69 -4.43 -2.48
C CYS A 141 -22.09 -3.16 -1.87
N LEU A 142 -21.94 -3.11 -0.56
CA LEU A 142 -21.33 -1.99 0.16
C LEU A 142 -19.80 -1.94 -0.01
N SER A 143 -19.19 -3.04 -0.45
CA SER A 143 -17.76 -3.13 -0.71
C SER A 143 -17.35 -2.19 -1.85
N VAL A 144 -16.45 -1.26 -1.56
CA VAL A 144 -15.97 -0.27 -2.54
C VAL A 144 -14.89 -0.89 -3.41
N ALA A 145 -15.19 -1.18 -4.68
CA ALA A 145 -14.17 -1.50 -5.66
C ALA A 145 -14.17 -0.44 -6.77
N ARG A 146 -13.10 0.32 -6.86
CA ARG A 146 -12.91 1.34 -7.90
C ARG A 146 -12.97 0.76 -9.33
N ARG A 147 -12.58 -0.51 -9.47
CA ARG A 147 -12.50 -1.18 -10.78
C ARG A 147 -13.86 -1.57 -11.37
N TYR A 148 -14.85 -1.85 -10.53
CA TYR A 148 -16.17 -2.30 -10.96
C TYR A 148 -17.26 -1.59 -10.15
N PRO A 149 -17.56 -0.33 -10.45
CA PRO A 149 -18.59 0.42 -9.72
C PRO A 149 -19.98 -0.22 -9.82
N GLU A 150 -20.25 -0.94 -10.92
CA GLU A 150 -21.51 -1.63 -11.18
C GLU A 150 -21.80 -2.81 -10.26
N LYS A 151 -20.80 -3.28 -9.49
CA LYS A 151 -21.01 -4.33 -8.50
C LYS A 151 -21.83 -3.87 -7.30
N GLY A 152 -21.83 -2.54 -7.01
CA GLY A 152 -22.64 -1.94 -5.95
C GLY A 152 -24.06 -1.65 -6.41
N LEU A 153 -24.91 -1.32 -5.45
CA LEU A 153 -26.25 -0.78 -5.67
C LEU A 153 -26.32 0.66 -5.12
N PRO A 154 -27.24 1.51 -5.61
CA PRO A 154 -27.48 2.84 -5.05
C PRO A 154 -27.82 2.77 -3.56
N ASP A 155 -27.41 3.79 -2.79
CA ASP A 155 -27.56 3.82 -1.33
C ASP A 155 -29.03 3.81 -0.87
N ASP A 156 -29.92 4.43 -1.63
CA ASP A 156 -31.37 4.39 -1.39
C ASP A 156 -31.95 2.97 -1.56
N VAL A 157 -31.51 2.23 -2.58
CA VAL A 157 -31.89 0.85 -2.81
C VAL A 157 -31.37 -0.05 -1.68
N LEU A 158 -30.10 0.11 -1.29
CA LEU A 158 -29.51 -0.66 -0.19
C LEU A 158 -30.20 -0.34 1.15
N ALA A 159 -30.51 0.92 1.41
CA ALA A 159 -31.24 1.31 2.62
C ALA A 159 -32.63 0.65 2.70
N GLU A 160 -33.38 0.64 1.58
CA GLU A 160 -34.67 -0.06 1.51
C GLU A 160 -34.53 -1.57 1.74
N MET A 161 -33.49 -2.19 1.17
CA MET A 161 -33.21 -3.62 1.38
C MET A 161 -32.84 -3.91 2.84
N ILE A 162 -32.05 -3.07 3.48
CA ILE A 162 -31.71 -3.17 4.92
C ILE A 162 -32.98 -3.08 5.77
N ALA A 163 -33.87 -2.13 5.46
CA ALA A 163 -35.13 -2.00 6.19
C ALA A 163 -35.97 -3.28 6.14
N ARG A 164 -35.95 -3.97 5.02
CA ARG A 164 -36.71 -5.21 4.79
C ARG A 164 -36.06 -6.48 5.35
N LEU A 165 -34.81 -6.41 5.83
CA LEU A 165 -34.16 -7.56 6.46
C LEU A 165 -34.95 -8.04 7.69
N PRO A 166 -35.03 -9.37 7.92
CA PRO A 166 -35.51 -9.91 9.16
C PRO A 166 -34.72 -9.37 10.37
N GLU A 167 -35.37 -9.18 11.51
CA GLU A 167 -34.70 -8.66 12.71
C GLU A 167 -33.53 -9.53 13.16
N SER A 168 -33.67 -10.87 13.01
CA SER A 168 -32.60 -11.81 13.29
C SER A 168 -31.35 -11.61 12.41
N ASP A 169 -31.51 -11.12 11.17
CA ASP A 169 -30.40 -10.79 10.28
C ASP A 169 -29.76 -9.47 10.67
N LYS A 170 -30.54 -8.49 11.08
CA LYS A 170 -30.01 -7.20 11.59
C LYS A 170 -29.20 -7.41 12.87
N GLU A 171 -29.70 -8.22 13.82
CA GLU A 171 -28.99 -8.53 15.07
C GLU A 171 -27.67 -9.28 14.87
N ARG A 172 -27.55 -10.10 13.83
CA ARG A 172 -26.33 -10.86 13.52
C ARG A 172 -25.39 -10.19 12.55
N ALA A 173 -25.78 -9.05 11.94
CA ALA A 173 -25.05 -8.40 10.87
C ALA A 173 -23.59 -8.08 11.26
N GLU A 174 -23.37 -7.58 12.48
CA GLU A 174 -22.02 -7.31 12.98
C GLU A 174 -21.18 -8.59 13.09
N ARG A 175 -21.74 -9.64 13.71
CA ARG A 175 -21.03 -10.91 13.87
C ARG A 175 -20.71 -11.57 12.52
N PHE A 176 -21.63 -11.45 11.55
CA PHE A 176 -21.42 -11.95 10.19
C PHE A 176 -20.29 -11.17 9.50
N ALA A 177 -20.33 -9.84 9.57
CA ALA A 177 -19.32 -8.97 8.95
C ALA A 177 -17.92 -9.19 9.56
N VAL A 178 -17.81 -9.22 10.89
CA VAL A 178 -16.53 -9.49 11.58
C VAL A 178 -15.95 -10.86 11.17
N ARG A 179 -16.78 -11.90 11.15
CA ARG A 179 -16.37 -13.26 10.80
C ARG A 179 -15.84 -13.37 9.35
N ASN A 180 -16.33 -12.54 8.45
CA ASN A 180 -16.00 -12.56 7.03
C ASN A 180 -15.06 -11.42 6.59
N GLY A 181 -14.56 -10.59 7.54
CA GLY A 181 -13.64 -9.48 7.22
C GLY A 181 -14.32 -8.27 6.56
N LEU A 182 -15.64 -8.12 6.72
CA LEU A 182 -16.47 -7.07 6.13
C LEU A 182 -16.82 -5.95 7.13
N ARG A 183 -15.87 -5.58 8.00
CA ARG A 183 -16.13 -4.59 9.05
C ARG A 183 -16.44 -3.20 8.47
N TYR A 184 -15.78 -2.82 7.39
CA TYR A 184 -16.02 -1.55 6.71
C TYR A 184 -17.43 -1.51 6.09
N GLU A 185 -17.81 -2.56 5.40
CA GLU A 185 -19.14 -2.72 4.83
C GLU A 185 -20.23 -2.70 5.90
N TYR A 186 -19.92 -3.24 7.08
CA TYR A 186 -20.84 -3.17 8.22
C TYR A 186 -21.00 -1.76 8.79
N LEU A 187 -19.93 -0.95 8.84
CA LEU A 187 -20.08 0.45 9.25
C LEU A 187 -21.00 1.21 8.30
N ARG A 188 -20.83 1.02 7.00
CA ARG A 188 -21.71 1.60 5.99
C ARG A 188 -23.14 1.05 6.05
N TYR A 189 -23.31 -0.25 6.31
CA TYR A 189 -24.59 -0.86 6.59
C TYR A 189 -25.30 -0.16 7.75
N ARG A 190 -24.59 0.11 8.85
CA ARG A 190 -25.15 0.85 10.00
C ARG A 190 -25.57 2.27 9.61
N GLU A 191 -24.77 3.00 8.85
CA GLU A 191 -25.11 4.34 8.39
C GLU A 191 -26.43 4.36 7.62
N LEU A 192 -26.58 3.44 6.67
CA LEU A 192 -27.81 3.32 5.89
C LEU A 192 -29.00 2.87 6.75
N SER A 193 -28.77 2.01 7.74
CA SER A 193 -29.80 1.57 8.71
C SER A 193 -30.30 2.74 9.56
N PHE A 194 -29.40 3.62 10.01
CA PHE A 194 -29.74 4.77 10.84
C PHE A 194 -30.33 5.92 10.01
N GLY A 195 -29.94 6.09 8.76
CA GLY A 195 -30.52 7.10 7.86
C GLY A 195 -32.02 6.94 7.66
N LEU A 196 -32.55 5.73 7.75
CA LEU A 196 -33.99 5.43 7.72
C LEU A 196 -34.70 5.68 9.06
N ALA A 197 -33.99 5.58 10.17
CA ALA A 197 -34.50 5.89 11.49
C ALA A 197 -34.45 7.39 11.83
N ALA A 198 -33.69 8.16 11.08
CA ALA A 198 -33.40 9.58 11.36
C ALA A 198 -34.51 10.58 10.96
N SER A 199 -35.70 10.11 10.57
CA SER A 199 -36.90 10.95 10.58
C SER A 199 -37.54 11.13 11.98
N ALA A 200 -36.95 10.50 13.02
CA ALA A 200 -37.35 10.66 14.40
C ALA A 200 -36.09 10.95 15.24
N GLU A 201 -35.91 12.22 15.65
CA GLU A 201 -34.96 12.76 16.61
C GLU A 201 -33.51 12.18 16.56
N VAL A 202 -32.68 12.74 15.71
CA VAL A 202 -31.26 12.44 15.59
C VAL A 202 -30.49 13.20 16.69
N ARG A 203 -29.97 12.49 17.68
CA ARG A 203 -28.68 12.87 18.27
C ARG A 203 -27.62 12.51 17.22
N VAL A 204 -27.08 13.53 16.55
CA VAL A 204 -25.93 13.41 15.66
C VAL A 204 -24.78 12.86 16.51
N GLN A 205 -24.48 11.56 16.35
CA GLN A 205 -23.23 11.02 16.83
C GLN A 205 -22.14 11.72 15.98
N GLU A 206 -21.25 12.48 16.64
CA GLU A 206 -20.15 13.11 15.91
C GLU A 206 -19.38 12.03 15.14
N PRO A 207 -19.01 12.31 13.88
CA PRO A 207 -18.25 11.35 13.08
C PRO A 207 -16.95 11.00 13.81
N ASP A 208 -16.50 9.76 13.67
CA ASP A 208 -15.21 9.32 14.18
C ASP A 208 -14.13 10.29 13.68
N SER A 209 -13.47 10.95 14.62
CA SER A 209 -12.57 12.06 14.29
C SER A 209 -11.25 11.95 15.05
N PHE A 210 -10.19 12.40 14.38
CA PHE A 210 -8.88 12.59 14.99
C PHE A 210 -8.46 14.05 14.93
N GLU A 211 -7.91 14.53 16.02
CA GLU A 211 -7.13 15.76 16.02
C GLU A 211 -5.71 15.45 15.53
N LEU A 212 -5.26 16.22 14.57
CA LEU A 212 -3.91 16.16 14.01
C LEU A 212 -3.04 17.21 14.69
N TYR A 213 -1.91 16.80 15.22
CA TYR A 213 -0.92 17.65 15.87
C TYR A 213 0.40 17.55 15.12
N PHE A 214 1.07 18.69 15.01
CA PHE A 214 2.46 18.80 14.57
C PHE A 214 3.29 19.18 15.80
N TYR A 215 3.99 18.21 16.36
CA TYR A 215 4.52 18.30 17.72
C TYR A 215 3.37 18.59 18.71
N ASP A 216 3.39 19.75 19.39
CA ASP A 216 2.34 20.16 20.32
C ASP A 216 1.37 21.19 19.71
N TRP A 217 1.52 21.56 18.44
CA TRP A 217 0.59 22.48 17.77
C TRP A 217 -0.57 21.73 17.14
N PRO A 218 -1.81 22.10 17.47
CA PRO A 218 -2.97 21.57 16.78
C PRO A 218 -2.96 22.04 15.33
N VAL A 219 -3.02 21.09 14.41
CA VAL A 219 -3.03 21.34 12.96
C VAL A 219 -4.44 21.38 12.42
N GLY A 220 -5.30 20.46 12.89
CA GLY A 220 -6.66 20.35 12.41
C GLY A 220 -7.34 19.05 12.82
N THR A 221 -8.52 18.83 12.28
CA THR A 221 -9.34 17.66 12.55
C THR A 221 -9.61 16.88 11.27
N LEU A 222 -9.32 15.59 11.29
CA LEU A 222 -9.70 14.63 10.26
C LEU A 222 -10.93 13.88 10.75
N ALA A 223 -12.05 14.01 10.05
CA ALA A 223 -13.28 13.29 10.32
C ALA A 223 -13.55 12.25 9.24
N HIS A 224 -13.93 11.04 9.65
CA HIS A 224 -14.47 9.99 8.79
C HIS A 224 -15.98 10.12 8.76
N LEU A 225 -16.53 10.49 7.60
CA LEU A 225 -17.95 10.75 7.43
C LEU A 225 -18.76 9.50 7.02
N GLY A 226 -18.08 8.35 6.96
CA GLY A 226 -18.63 7.10 6.45
C GLY A 226 -18.39 6.91 4.96
N ALA A 227 -18.67 5.70 4.45
CA ALA A 227 -18.58 5.37 3.02
C ALA A 227 -17.25 5.75 2.33
N ASN A 228 -16.13 5.70 3.07
CA ASN A 228 -14.81 6.17 2.60
C ASN A 228 -14.79 7.68 2.27
N GLU A 229 -15.68 8.46 2.86
CA GLU A 229 -15.69 9.91 2.77
C GLU A 229 -14.98 10.52 3.98
N TYR A 230 -14.11 11.49 3.73
CA TYR A 230 -13.32 12.17 4.76
C TYR A 230 -13.51 13.67 4.65
N ARG A 231 -13.39 14.34 5.80
CA ARG A 231 -13.37 15.79 5.90
C ARG A 231 -12.18 16.22 6.74
N PHE A 232 -11.44 17.22 6.26
CA PHE A 232 -10.35 17.83 7.01
C PHE A 232 -10.61 19.34 7.17
N VAL A 233 -10.44 19.81 8.40
CA VAL A 233 -10.58 21.22 8.78
C VAL A 233 -9.34 21.63 9.55
N TYR A 234 -8.69 22.71 9.15
CA TYR A 234 -7.55 23.24 9.89
C TYR A 234 -7.95 23.86 11.23
N ALA A 235 -7.08 23.74 12.22
CA ALA A 235 -7.20 24.48 13.47
C ALA A 235 -7.08 26.00 13.21
N PRO A 236 -7.82 26.85 13.92
CA PRO A 236 -7.87 28.29 13.65
C PRO A 236 -6.50 29.00 13.70
N ALA A 237 -5.58 28.48 14.53
CA ALA A 237 -4.22 29.05 14.67
C ALA A 237 -3.22 28.50 13.64
N TRP A 238 -3.56 27.47 12.88
CA TRP A 238 -2.66 26.87 11.90
C TRP A 238 -2.72 27.64 10.57
N ASN A 239 -1.54 27.96 10.01
CA ASN A 239 -1.43 28.85 8.83
C ASN A 239 -0.58 28.29 7.68
N VAL A 240 -0.32 26.99 7.67
CA VAL A 240 0.48 26.32 6.62
C VAL A 240 -0.28 25.16 6.00
N ALA A 241 -0.36 25.13 4.67
CA ALA A 241 -0.91 23.97 3.97
C ALA A 241 -0.04 22.72 4.23
N LEU A 242 -0.63 21.62 4.67
CA LEU A 242 0.07 20.34 4.88
C LEU A 242 0.50 19.72 3.56
N SER A 243 -0.34 19.81 2.55
CA SER A 243 -0.07 19.30 1.22
C SER A 243 -0.90 20.05 0.17
N ARG A 244 -0.64 19.77 -1.09
CA ARG A 244 -1.42 20.32 -2.20
C ARG A 244 -2.92 19.93 -2.13
N GLN A 245 -3.22 18.74 -1.63
CA GLN A 245 -4.59 18.24 -1.48
C GLN A 245 -5.29 18.85 -0.25
N LEU A 246 -4.52 19.34 0.70
CA LEU A 246 -4.98 20.00 1.92
C LEU A 246 -4.59 21.48 1.87
N PRO A 247 -5.20 22.29 0.97
CA PRO A 247 -4.87 23.72 0.87
C PRO A 247 -5.30 24.44 2.15
N LEU A 248 -4.58 25.48 2.49
CA LEU A 248 -4.97 26.35 3.60
C LEU A 248 -6.27 27.10 3.21
N THR A 249 -7.21 27.13 4.13
CA THR A 249 -8.50 27.79 3.98
C THR A 249 -8.70 28.82 5.10
N GLU A 250 -9.76 29.61 5.01
CA GLU A 250 -10.18 30.47 6.14
C GLU A 250 -10.39 29.63 7.41
N PRO A 251 -10.09 30.18 8.59
CA PRO A 251 -10.23 29.48 9.86
C PRO A 251 -11.60 28.81 10.03
N GLY A 252 -11.60 27.51 10.28
CA GLY A 252 -12.83 26.73 10.44
C GLY A 252 -13.52 26.30 9.14
N ALA A 253 -13.04 26.75 7.98
CA ALA A 253 -13.57 26.28 6.69
C ALA A 253 -13.01 24.89 6.35
N VAL A 254 -13.78 24.12 5.57
CA VAL A 254 -13.39 22.78 5.12
C VAL A 254 -12.28 22.89 4.08
N SER A 255 -11.11 22.32 4.39
CA SER A 255 -9.98 22.25 3.47
C SER A 255 -10.10 21.07 2.51
N TYR A 256 -10.62 19.95 3.00
CA TYR A 256 -10.84 18.74 2.21
C TYR A 256 -12.19 18.13 2.58
N LYS A 257 -12.95 17.77 1.56
CA LYS A 257 -14.11 16.88 1.67
C LYS A 257 -14.18 16.04 0.41
N GLY A 258 -14.12 14.72 0.56
CA GLY A 258 -14.14 13.84 -0.60
C GLY A 258 -14.00 12.37 -0.25
N ARG A 259 -14.15 11.54 -1.27
CA ARG A 259 -13.92 10.10 -1.19
C ARG A 259 -12.42 9.80 -1.15
N GLY A 260 -12.05 8.89 -0.27
CA GLY A 260 -10.66 8.51 -0.02
C GLY A 260 -10.01 9.41 1.03
N MET A 261 -9.11 8.81 1.78
CA MET A 261 -8.26 9.56 2.71
C MET A 261 -7.33 10.49 1.93
N PRO A 262 -7.05 11.72 2.42
CA PRO A 262 -6.07 12.57 1.76
C PRO A 262 -4.75 11.83 1.54
N ALA A 263 -4.19 11.89 0.33
CA ALA A 263 -2.99 11.15 -0.07
C ALA A 263 -1.80 11.40 0.89
N PHE A 264 -1.66 12.62 1.38
CA PHE A 264 -0.66 12.97 2.39
C PHE A 264 -0.78 12.14 3.68
N ILE A 265 -1.99 11.84 4.14
CA ILE A 265 -2.24 11.02 5.34
C ILE A 265 -2.15 9.54 4.98
N GLU A 266 -2.78 9.13 3.87
CA GLU A 266 -2.80 7.74 3.40
C GLU A 266 -1.39 7.18 3.16
N ASN A 267 -0.49 7.98 2.56
CA ASN A 267 0.88 7.56 2.28
C ASN A 267 1.76 7.40 3.52
N ASN A 268 1.33 7.90 4.67
CA ASN A 268 1.97 7.65 5.96
C ASN A 268 1.46 6.40 6.68
N LEU A 269 0.45 5.71 6.15
CA LEU A 269 -0.03 4.44 6.72
C LEU A 269 1.01 3.32 6.48
N PRO A 270 1.04 2.31 7.36
CA PRO A 270 1.96 1.19 7.22
C PRO A 270 1.70 0.41 5.93
N GLU A 271 2.77 -0.15 5.37
CA GLU A 271 2.74 -0.99 4.18
C GLU A 271 3.36 -2.36 4.42
N GLY A 272 3.09 -3.29 3.51
CA GLY A 272 3.75 -4.56 3.41
C GLY A 272 3.60 -5.44 4.65
N TRP A 273 4.70 -5.81 5.28
CA TRP A 273 4.69 -6.68 6.46
C TRP A 273 3.99 -6.01 7.65
N THR A 274 4.30 -4.74 7.94
CA THR A 274 3.69 -3.99 9.06
C THR A 274 2.19 -3.83 8.87
N GLU A 275 1.73 -3.55 7.64
CA GLU A 275 0.30 -3.52 7.30
C GLU A 275 -0.37 -4.86 7.59
N ARG A 276 0.21 -5.98 7.12
CA ARG A 276 -0.35 -7.32 7.37
C ARG A 276 -0.46 -7.64 8.86
N MET A 277 0.52 -7.23 9.65
CA MET A 277 0.49 -7.39 11.11
C MET A 277 -0.65 -6.59 11.73
N VAL A 278 -0.78 -5.31 11.37
CA VAL A 278 -1.86 -4.44 11.86
C VAL A 278 -3.22 -5.00 11.48
N LEU A 279 -3.40 -5.43 10.24
CA LEU A 279 -4.64 -6.04 9.76
C LEU A 279 -4.99 -7.33 10.52
N ALA A 280 -4.01 -8.21 10.71
CA ALA A 280 -4.20 -9.49 11.39
C ALA A 280 -4.49 -9.32 12.89
N SER A 281 -3.71 -8.49 13.58
CA SER A 281 -3.83 -8.26 15.03
C SER A 281 -5.13 -7.55 15.40
N ASN A 282 -5.60 -6.64 14.55
CA ASN A 282 -6.80 -5.84 14.81
C ASN A 282 -8.03 -6.32 14.02
N LYS A 283 -7.89 -7.39 13.22
CA LYS A 283 -8.96 -7.96 12.37
C LYS A 283 -9.56 -6.91 11.42
N LEU A 284 -8.72 -6.03 10.88
CA LEU A 284 -9.09 -4.99 9.94
C LEU A 284 -9.03 -5.50 8.51
N SER A 285 -9.82 -4.91 7.62
CA SER A 285 -9.65 -5.07 6.18
C SER A 285 -8.62 -4.06 5.64
N ARG A 286 -8.05 -4.34 4.48
CA ARG A 286 -7.07 -3.45 3.85
C ARG A 286 -7.68 -2.12 3.39
N GLU A 287 -8.96 -2.14 3.12
CA GLU A 287 -9.76 -0.98 2.70
C GLU A 287 -10.17 -0.10 3.88
N ASP A 288 -10.10 -0.61 5.11
CA ASP A 288 -10.42 0.16 6.33
C ASP A 288 -9.25 1.08 6.72
N LEU A 289 -9.01 2.10 5.89
CA LEU A 289 -7.92 3.05 6.11
C LEU A 289 -8.06 3.80 7.44
N PHE A 290 -9.30 4.08 7.86
CA PHE A 290 -9.54 4.75 9.14
C PHE A 290 -9.25 3.84 10.34
N GLY A 291 -9.64 2.57 10.27
CA GLY A 291 -9.28 1.56 11.27
C GLY A 291 -7.77 1.34 11.35
N ILE A 292 -7.08 1.27 10.21
CA ILE A 292 -5.62 1.20 10.16
C ILE A 292 -5.00 2.45 10.81
N LEU A 293 -5.47 3.64 10.45
CA LEU A 293 -5.02 4.90 11.02
C LEU A 293 -5.21 4.94 12.54
N SER A 294 -6.35 4.49 13.04
CA SER A 294 -6.68 4.49 14.47
C SER A 294 -5.76 3.59 15.29
N THR A 295 -5.28 2.50 14.71
CA THR A 295 -4.37 1.55 15.37
C THR A 295 -2.90 1.93 15.21
N THR A 296 -2.57 2.72 14.19
CA THR A 296 -1.19 3.07 13.83
C THR A 296 -0.83 4.54 14.08
N ARG A 297 -1.57 5.21 14.91
CA ARG A 297 -1.42 6.64 15.30
C ARG A 297 0.01 7.09 15.60
N LYS A 298 0.84 6.16 16.06
CA LYS A 298 2.22 6.39 16.47
C LYS A 298 3.23 6.44 15.30
N TYR A 299 2.81 6.13 14.08
CA TYR A 299 3.71 5.90 12.93
C TYR A 299 3.68 7.01 11.88
N LEU A 300 2.78 7.97 12.03
CA LEU A 300 2.77 9.12 11.14
C LEU A 300 3.96 10.00 11.46
N SER A 301 4.90 10.15 10.55
CA SER A 301 5.99 11.14 10.52
C SER A 301 6.13 11.99 11.83
N ASN A 302 6.22 13.31 11.70
CA ASN A 302 6.17 14.28 12.81
C ASN A 302 4.75 14.71 13.19
N LEU A 303 3.74 14.11 12.55
CA LEU A 303 2.35 14.33 12.86
C LEU A 303 1.87 13.24 13.82
N THR A 304 1.15 13.64 14.84
CA THR A 304 0.48 12.71 15.74
C THR A 304 -1.03 12.86 15.63
N LEU A 305 -1.74 11.75 15.72
CA LEU A 305 -3.19 11.70 15.71
C LEU A 305 -3.71 11.35 17.10
N ARG A 306 -4.62 12.16 17.60
CA ARG A 306 -5.28 11.95 18.90
C ARG A 306 -6.78 11.79 18.66
N PRO A 307 -7.42 10.73 19.17
CA PRO A 307 -8.87 10.62 19.10
C PRO A 307 -9.53 11.80 19.81
N LEU A 308 -10.57 12.35 19.21
CA LEU A 308 -11.31 13.46 19.80
C LEU A 308 -11.94 13.01 21.13
N GLY A 309 -11.74 13.78 22.20
CA GLY A 309 -12.37 13.56 23.50
C GLY A 309 -11.80 12.42 24.35
N ILE A 310 -10.72 11.75 23.93
CA ILE A 310 -10.02 10.77 24.76
C ILE A 310 -8.88 11.47 25.50
N PRO A 311 -8.88 11.49 26.86
CA PRO A 311 -7.77 12.06 27.62
C PRO A 311 -6.46 11.31 27.32
N GLU A 312 -5.34 12.04 27.32
CA GLU A 312 -4.01 11.41 27.27
C GLU A 312 -3.87 10.45 28.46
N GLY A 313 -3.93 9.14 28.18
CA GLY A 313 -3.53 8.14 29.14
C GLY A 313 -2.01 8.24 29.40
N GLU A 314 -1.53 7.71 30.51
CA GLU A 314 -0.10 7.56 30.75
C GLU A 314 0.51 6.73 29.60
N LEU A 315 1.31 7.42 28.77
CA LEU A 315 2.01 6.79 27.67
C LEU A 315 3.29 6.15 28.23
N VAL A 316 3.25 4.85 28.40
CA VAL A 316 4.39 4.07 28.87
C VAL A 316 5.31 3.77 27.70
N PHE A 317 6.62 3.97 27.87
CA PHE A 317 7.64 3.49 26.95
C PHE A 317 7.60 1.96 26.93
N ASP A 318 7.15 1.39 25.83
CA ASP A 318 6.97 -0.05 25.67
C ASP A 318 8.30 -0.68 25.25
N GLU A 319 9.06 -1.16 26.25
CA GLU A 319 10.35 -1.79 26.03
C GLU A 319 10.21 -3.13 25.30
N LEU A 320 10.99 -3.30 24.23
CA LEU A 320 11.07 -4.55 23.48
C LEU A 320 11.96 -5.62 24.17
N GLY A 321 12.54 -5.30 25.33
CA GLY A 321 13.53 -6.18 25.98
C GLY A 321 14.85 -6.30 25.20
N LEU A 322 15.13 -5.34 24.32
CA LEU A 322 16.37 -5.21 23.57
C LEU A 322 17.21 -4.09 24.14
N ARG A 323 18.51 -4.32 24.30
CA ARG A 323 19.49 -3.31 24.66
C ARG A 323 20.59 -3.26 23.62
N LEU A 324 21.03 -2.06 23.27
CA LEU A 324 22.21 -1.81 22.46
C LEU A 324 23.36 -1.41 23.38
N ASP A 325 24.59 -1.83 23.06
CA ASP A 325 25.77 -1.46 23.85
C ASP A 325 26.06 0.04 23.76
N GLU A 326 25.71 0.68 22.64
CA GLU A 326 25.89 2.13 22.44
C GLU A 326 24.81 2.73 21.51
N ILE A 327 24.66 4.05 21.56
CA ILE A 327 23.84 4.78 20.59
C ILE A 327 24.56 4.78 19.24
N PRO A 328 23.87 4.37 18.13
CA PRO A 328 24.46 4.43 16.81
C PRO A 328 24.98 5.82 16.48
N ARG A 329 26.22 5.90 16.03
CA ARG A 329 26.80 7.15 15.51
C ARG A 329 26.81 7.09 13.98
N THR A 330 26.80 8.25 13.34
CA THR A 330 26.80 8.42 11.88
C THR A 330 27.96 7.72 11.15
N GLU A 331 28.97 7.25 11.84
CA GLU A 331 30.16 6.58 11.30
C GLU A 331 30.20 5.10 11.71
N ALA A 332 29.08 4.54 12.08
CA ALA A 332 29.06 3.28 12.79
C ALA A 332 29.25 2.06 11.91
N GLY A 333 30.09 1.19 12.40
CA GLY A 333 30.14 -0.21 12.06
C GLY A 333 28.98 -1.03 12.65
N THR A 334 29.26 -2.21 13.14
CA THR A 334 28.28 -3.11 13.77
C THR A 334 28.14 -2.81 15.26
N ILE A 335 26.92 -2.68 15.74
CA ILE A 335 26.59 -2.50 17.16
C ILE A 335 26.12 -3.83 17.72
N ALA A 336 26.63 -4.23 18.88
CA ALA A 336 26.12 -5.40 19.59
C ALA A 336 24.81 -5.09 20.31
N ALA A 337 23.87 -6.02 20.25
CA ALA A 337 22.64 -5.99 21.03
C ALA A 337 22.65 -7.07 22.08
N ARG A 338 22.04 -6.79 23.22
CA ARG A 338 21.76 -7.75 24.28
C ARG A 338 20.25 -7.91 24.43
N GLU A 339 19.83 -9.13 24.71
CA GLU A 339 18.43 -9.45 24.96
C GLU A 339 18.19 -9.57 26.47
N ASP A 340 17.21 -8.86 26.97
CA ASP A 340 16.80 -8.96 28.37
C ASP A 340 15.72 -10.06 28.48
N ILE A 341 16.08 -11.20 29.02
CA ILE A 341 15.26 -12.44 29.02
C ILE A 341 13.99 -12.30 29.90
N ALA A 342 13.85 -11.23 30.67
CA ALA A 342 12.85 -11.12 31.73
C ALA A 342 11.43 -10.77 31.26
N ARG A 343 11.20 -10.41 30.00
CA ARG A 343 9.86 -10.10 29.46
C ARG A 343 9.60 -10.85 28.15
N GLU A 344 8.56 -11.69 28.15
CA GLU A 344 7.97 -12.21 26.92
C GLU A 344 7.01 -11.16 26.33
N PRO A 345 7.30 -10.58 25.18
CA PRO A 345 6.28 -9.84 24.44
C PRO A 345 5.35 -10.85 23.76
N ASP A 346 4.06 -10.75 23.99
CA ASP A 346 3.01 -11.61 23.39
C ASP A 346 3.02 -11.66 21.86
N ASP A 347 3.69 -10.70 21.21
CA ASP A 347 3.70 -10.53 19.74
C ASP A 347 4.85 -11.25 19.01
N VAL A 348 5.81 -11.88 19.70
CA VAL A 348 6.99 -12.52 19.07
C VAL A 348 6.63 -13.75 18.23
N ASP A 349 5.56 -14.45 18.55
CA ASP A 349 5.11 -15.61 17.77
C ASP A 349 4.58 -15.25 16.37
N LEU A 350 4.14 -14.00 16.16
CA LEU A 350 3.72 -13.50 14.86
C LEU A 350 4.90 -13.37 13.87
N TRP A 351 6.10 -13.14 14.38
CA TRP A 351 7.35 -13.05 13.61
C TRP A 351 7.79 -14.38 13.01
N ARG A 352 7.44 -15.49 13.67
CA ARG A 352 7.83 -16.84 13.26
C ARG A 352 6.92 -17.41 12.17
N ARG A 353 5.69 -16.90 12.01
CA ARG A 353 4.65 -17.46 11.14
C ARG A 353 4.53 -16.79 9.75
N GLY A 354 5.34 -15.78 9.44
CA GLY A 354 5.23 -14.99 8.21
C GLY A 354 5.76 -15.71 6.96
N ARG A 355 5.13 -16.80 6.52
CA ARG A 355 5.22 -17.25 5.13
C ARG A 355 4.21 -16.47 4.30
N VAL A 356 4.69 -15.82 3.24
CA VAL A 356 3.86 -15.07 2.29
C VAL A 356 3.90 -15.78 0.95
N ASP A 357 2.74 -16.29 0.52
CA ASP A 357 2.55 -16.83 -0.82
C ASP A 357 2.08 -15.72 -1.76
N GLY A 358 2.85 -15.41 -2.82
CA GLY A 358 2.49 -14.46 -3.88
C GLY A 358 3.71 -13.87 -4.57
N PRO A 359 3.58 -13.20 -5.74
CA PRO A 359 4.70 -12.56 -6.42
C PRO A 359 5.23 -11.40 -5.57
N VAL A 360 6.45 -11.58 -5.09
CA VAL A 360 7.07 -10.77 -4.06
C VAL A 360 7.90 -9.67 -4.71
N ARG A 361 7.56 -8.41 -4.44
CA ARG A 361 8.47 -7.26 -4.65
C ARG A 361 9.18 -6.96 -3.34
N ILE A 362 10.44 -6.50 -3.41
CA ILE A 362 11.33 -6.31 -2.25
C ILE A 362 10.77 -5.29 -1.24
N SER A 363 10.17 -4.21 -1.76
CA SER A 363 9.51 -3.19 -0.94
C SER A 363 8.25 -3.72 -0.24
N GLY A 364 8.34 -4.07 1.00
CA GLY A 364 7.21 -4.53 1.82
C GLY A 364 7.30 -5.98 2.29
N VAL A 365 8.36 -6.70 1.90
CA VAL A 365 8.62 -8.07 2.37
C VAL A 365 9.40 -8.07 3.66
N GLN A 366 10.31 -7.12 3.83
CA GLN A 366 11.15 -7.01 5.01
C GLN A 366 10.34 -6.54 6.21
N ALA A 367 10.38 -7.33 7.28
CA ALA A 367 9.82 -6.93 8.57
C ALA A 367 10.59 -5.72 9.10
N LYS A 368 9.85 -4.70 9.55
CA LYS A 368 10.43 -3.47 10.10
C LYS A 368 9.57 -2.92 11.23
N LEU A 369 10.23 -2.37 12.25
CA LEU A 369 9.59 -1.73 13.39
C LEU A 369 10.11 -0.30 13.56
N PRO A 370 9.23 0.68 13.73
CA PRO A 370 9.61 1.98 14.24
C PRO A 370 9.93 1.87 15.73
N VAL A 371 11.14 2.27 16.10
CA VAL A 371 11.63 2.15 17.48
C VAL A 371 12.18 3.47 17.99
N SER A 372 12.09 3.67 19.30
CA SER A 372 12.74 4.74 20.04
C SER A 372 13.89 4.19 20.85
N LEU A 373 14.95 4.96 20.96
CA LEU A 373 16.12 4.63 21.78
C LEU A 373 16.11 5.51 23.04
N ARG A 374 16.27 4.89 24.19
CA ARG A 374 16.39 5.54 25.49
C ARG A 374 17.64 5.07 26.20
N SER A 375 18.54 5.99 26.56
CA SER A 375 19.77 5.67 27.30
C SER A 375 19.57 5.90 28.79
N ASP A 376 20.10 4.97 29.60
CA ASP A 376 20.33 5.11 31.03
C ASP A 376 21.70 4.51 31.40
N ASP A 377 21.97 4.35 32.70
CA ASP A 377 23.22 3.79 33.22
C ASP A 377 23.42 2.32 32.87
N ALA A 378 22.36 1.60 32.50
CA ALA A 378 22.38 0.20 32.10
C ALA A 378 22.59 -0.03 30.61
N GLY A 379 22.53 1.03 29.79
CA GLY A 379 22.74 0.98 28.34
C GLY A 379 21.67 1.71 27.53
N VAL A 380 21.50 1.28 26.28
CA VAL A 380 20.51 1.86 25.35
C VAL A 380 19.34 0.88 25.19
N HIS A 381 18.21 1.24 25.75
CA HIS A 381 16.97 0.48 25.63
C HIS A 381 16.28 0.76 24.31
N VAL A 382 15.76 -0.27 23.67
CA VAL A 382 14.97 -0.19 22.45
C VAL A 382 13.50 -0.43 22.79
N GLY A 383 12.66 0.50 22.45
CA GLY A 383 11.21 0.40 22.69
C GLY A 383 10.39 0.89 21.50
N LEU A 384 9.10 0.58 21.50
CA LEU A 384 8.18 1.16 20.53
C LEU A 384 7.98 2.65 20.84
N GLY A 385 7.96 3.46 19.78
CA GLY A 385 7.67 4.88 19.92
C GLY A 385 6.25 5.13 20.45
N ASP A 386 6.08 6.20 21.22
CA ASP A 386 4.80 6.69 21.69
C ASP A 386 4.61 8.18 21.32
N LEU A 387 3.51 8.80 21.75
CA LEU A 387 3.23 10.21 21.43
C LEU A 387 4.25 11.18 22.05
N ARG A 388 4.91 10.82 23.16
CA ARG A 388 5.95 11.62 23.81
C ARG A 388 7.36 11.26 23.33
N HIS A 389 7.53 10.04 22.88
CA HIS A 389 8.78 9.48 22.40
C HIS A 389 8.57 8.93 20.99
N PRO A 390 8.44 9.80 19.98
CA PRO A 390 8.23 9.36 18.61
C PRO A 390 9.38 8.45 18.18
N ALA A 391 9.07 7.45 17.36
CA ALA A 391 10.08 6.53 16.86
C ALA A 391 11.21 7.28 16.18
N SER A 392 12.38 7.26 16.77
CA SER A 392 13.58 7.95 16.26
C SER A 392 14.35 7.10 15.24
N HIS A 393 14.07 5.80 15.18
CA HIS A 393 14.73 4.84 14.30
C HIS A 393 13.74 3.86 13.71
N ILE A 394 14.18 3.16 12.67
CA ILE A 394 13.49 2.00 12.09
C ILE A 394 14.42 0.80 12.21
N LEU A 395 13.99 -0.25 12.90
CA LEU A 395 14.70 -1.52 12.99
C LEU A 395 14.16 -2.46 11.91
N LYS A 396 15.01 -2.83 10.93
CA LYS A 396 14.67 -3.72 9.82
C LYS A 396 15.30 -5.09 10.03
N PHE A 397 14.50 -6.14 9.82
CA PHE A 397 14.92 -7.52 10.05
C PHE A 397 15.20 -8.23 8.73
N PRO A 398 15.99 -9.32 8.72
CA PRO A 398 16.19 -10.10 7.52
C PRO A 398 14.89 -10.71 7.01
N ALA A 399 14.83 -10.94 5.71
CA ALA A 399 13.75 -11.63 5.05
C ALA A 399 14.25 -13.00 4.53
N ALA A 400 13.44 -14.05 4.70
CA ALA A 400 13.81 -15.40 4.26
C ALA A 400 13.96 -15.47 2.74
N ASP A 401 13.11 -14.74 2.01
CA ASP A 401 13.08 -14.73 0.54
C ASP A 401 14.23 -13.93 -0.08
N PHE A 402 14.89 -13.06 0.70
CA PHE A 402 16.01 -12.22 0.27
C PHE A 402 17.21 -12.38 1.20
N PRO A 403 17.99 -13.45 1.02
CA PRO A 403 19.14 -13.72 1.88
C PRO A 403 20.12 -12.54 1.90
N ARG A 404 20.54 -12.12 3.10
CA ARG A 404 21.47 -11.01 3.30
C ARG A 404 20.93 -9.62 2.86
N ILE A 405 19.63 -9.41 2.91
CA ILE A 405 19.04 -8.11 2.55
C ILE A 405 19.52 -6.98 3.49
N VAL A 406 19.76 -7.27 4.76
CA VAL A 406 20.30 -6.33 5.75
C VAL A 406 21.68 -5.84 5.34
N GLU A 407 22.57 -6.77 5.01
CA GLU A 407 23.93 -6.49 4.55
C GLU A 407 23.94 -5.76 3.19
N ASN A 408 23.02 -6.11 2.30
CA ASN A 408 22.86 -5.46 1.01
C ASN A 408 22.39 -4.02 1.17
N GLU A 409 21.37 -3.77 1.97
CA GLU A 409 20.87 -2.41 2.23
C GLU A 409 21.95 -1.57 2.92
N TRP A 410 22.61 -2.12 3.95
CA TRP A 410 23.72 -1.42 4.60
C TRP A 410 24.82 -1.05 3.60
N ALA A 411 25.25 -2.01 2.76
CA ALA A 411 26.31 -1.78 1.76
C ALA A 411 25.90 -0.68 0.77
N THR A 412 24.66 -0.72 0.29
CA THR A 412 24.19 0.27 -0.71
C THR A 412 24.04 1.66 -0.08
N MET A 413 23.53 1.75 1.16
CA MET A 413 23.44 3.02 1.90
C MET A 413 24.82 3.60 2.23
N GLU A 414 25.76 2.76 2.69
CA GLU A 414 27.12 3.19 3.02
C GLU A 414 27.91 3.59 1.76
N LEU A 415 27.71 2.87 0.65
CA LEU A 415 28.30 3.22 -0.64
C LEU A 415 27.79 4.59 -1.12
N ALA A 416 26.49 4.87 -0.98
CA ALA A 416 25.92 6.18 -1.30
C ALA A 416 26.56 7.29 -0.46
N ARG A 417 26.69 7.08 0.85
CA ARG A 417 27.32 8.02 1.77
C ARG A 417 28.78 8.29 1.41
N ARG A 418 29.58 7.25 1.14
CA ARG A 418 30.99 7.40 0.74
C ARG A 418 31.15 8.00 -0.66
N ALA A 419 30.18 7.80 -1.54
CA ALA A 419 30.12 8.46 -2.85
C ALA A 419 29.69 9.95 -2.76
N GLY A 420 29.48 10.50 -1.55
CA GLY A 420 29.18 11.91 -1.32
C GLY A 420 27.70 12.27 -1.38
N LEU A 421 26.81 11.28 -1.40
CA LEU A 421 25.38 11.50 -1.31
C LEU A 421 24.95 11.61 0.17
N GLU A 422 23.97 12.45 0.43
CA GLU A 422 23.39 12.58 1.77
C GLU A 422 22.42 11.41 2.01
N THR A 423 22.69 10.62 3.05
CA THR A 423 21.89 9.41 3.37
C THR A 423 21.38 9.46 4.81
N ALA A 424 20.28 8.79 5.07
CA ALA A 424 19.89 8.45 6.44
C ALA A 424 21.00 7.63 7.10
N PRO A 425 21.40 7.93 8.36
CA PRO A 425 22.39 7.11 9.05
C PRO A 425 21.90 5.68 9.27
N VAL A 426 22.77 4.71 9.03
CA VAL A 426 22.46 3.29 9.20
C VAL A 426 23.53 2.60 10.03
N ALA A 427 23.12 1.62 10.83
CA ALA A 427 24.03 0.76 11.59
C ALA A 427 23.55 -0.69 11.53
N MET A 428 24.48 -1.64 11.39
CA MET A 428 24.16 -3.05 11.57
C MET A 428 24.12 -3.38 13.06
N VAL A 429 23.02 -4.00 13.50
CA VAL A 429 22.84 -4.48 14.87
C VAL A 429 23.02 -6.00 14.85
N THR A 430 23.98 -6.51 15.63
CA THR A 430 24.22 -7.94 15.77
C THR A 430 23.59 -8.45 17.05
N PHE A 431 22.73 -9.45 16.93
CA PHE A 431 22.12 -10.14 18.06
C PHE A 431 22.93 -11.37 18.46
N PRO A 432 22.87 -11.80 19.74
CA PRO A 432 23.40 -13.09 20.17
C PRO A 432 22.83 -14.25 19.35
N ALA A 433 23.57 -15.32 19.20
CA ALA A 433 23.17 -16.50 18.43
C ALA A 433 21.86 -17.13 18.91
N GLU A 434 21.58 -17.01 20.20
CA GLU A 434 20.40 -17.54 20.90
C GLU A 434 19.21 -16.57 20.87
N SER A 435 19.38 -15.39 20.29
CA SER A 435 18.34 -14.36 20.30
C SER A 435 17.06 -14.85 19.62
N ARG A 436 15.94 -14.70 20.33
CA ARG A 436 14.60 -14.96 19.77
C ARG A 436 14.20 -13.98 18.67
N TYR A 437 14.77 -12.77 18.68
CA TYR A 437 14.47 -11.75 17.67
C TYR A 437 15.14 -12.05 16.34
N HIS A 438 16.24 -12.81 16.35
CA HIS A 438 16.94 -13.10 15.11
C HIS A 438 17.82 -14.34 15.13
N PRO A 439 17.37 -15.49 14.63
CA PRO A 439 18.18 -16.71 14.55
C PRO A 439 19.41 -16.60 13.61
N ARG A 440 19.61 -15.47 12.92
CA ARG A 440 20.69 -15.24 11.94
C ARG A 440 21.57 -14.02 12.20
N GLY A 441 21.42 -13.39 13.34
CA GLY A 441 22.45 -12.53 13.93
C GLY A 441 22.50 -11.07 13.51
N ARG A 442 21.80 -10.54 12.48
CA ARG A 442 21.92 -9.14 12.08
C ARG A 442 20.60 -8.51 11.70
N SER A 443 20.44 -7.24 12.09
CA SER A 443 19.35 -6.34 11.67
C SER A 443 19.92 -4.99 11.25
N LEU A 444 19.17 -4.18 10.52
CA LEU A 444 19.55 -2.84 10.15
C LEU A 444 18.78 -1.84 11.01
N LEU A 445 19.49 -0.96 11.68
CA LEU A 445 18.92 0.18 12.38
C LEU A 445 19.14 1.42 11.52
N VAL A 446 18.04 2.07 11.13
CA VAL A 446 18.03 3.28 10.31
C VAL A 446 17.58 4.44 11.17
N GLU A 447 18.38 5.50 11.30
CA GLU A 447 17.98 6.72 12.00
C GLU A 447 16.98 7.51 11.14
N ARG A 448 15.90 7.95 11.75
CA ARG A 448 14.91 8.81 11.10
C ARG A 448 15.40 10.26 11.09
N TYR A 449 15.67 10.76 9.91
CA TYR A 449 16.13 12.14 9.71
C TYR A 449 15.01 13.18 9.88
N ASP A 450 13.76 12.75 9.78
CA ASP A 450 12.56 13.60 9.93
C ASP A 450 12.17 13.80 11.41
N ILE A 451 12.75 13.03 12.35
CA ILE A 451 12.54 13.18 13.79
C ILE A 451 13.80 13.81 14.39
N PRO A 452 13.79 15.08 14.79
CA PRO A 452 14.95 15.67 15.41
C PRO A 452 15.24 15.00 16.75
N THR A 453 16.40 14.37 16.87
CA THR A 453 16.85 13.81 18.15
C THR A 453 17.02 14.96 19.17
N ARG A 454 16.81 14.67 20.48
CA ARG A 454 17.06 15.66 21.54
C ARG A 454 18.46 16.27 21.47
N ALA A 455 19.44 15.52 20.97
CA ALA A 455 20.80 15.99 20.74
C ALA A 455 20.90 16.97 19.56
N ALA A 456 20.16 16.76 18.49
CA ALA A 456 20.04 17.70 17.36
C ALA A 456 19.29 18.96 17.78
N LEU A 457 18.22 18.82 18.58
CA LEU A 457 17.47 19.94 19.13
C LEU A 457 18.33 20.82 20.09
N ARG A 458 19.22 20.22 20.89
CA ARG A 458 20.12 20.96 21.79
C ARG A 458 21.27 21.66 21.05
N ARG A 459 21.69 21.15 19.89
CA ARG A 459 22.77 21.74 19.06
C ARG A 459 22.26 22.83 18.11
N SER A 460 20.97 22.85 17.82
CA SER A 460 20.34 23.87 16.98
C SER A 460 20.07 25.12 17.83
N ALA A 461 21.01 26.06 17.83
CA ALA A 461 20.82 27.38 18.46
C ALA A 461 19.67 28.15 17.78
N PRO A 462 19.15 29.17 18.39
CA PRO A 462 17.77 29.38 18.83
C PRO A 462 16.78 29.38 17.65
N GLY A 463 16.13 28.29 17.44
CA GLY A 463 15.07 28.08 16.47
C GLY A 463 14.95 26.58 16.17
N ILE A 464 14.15 25.87 16.98
CA ILE A 464 13.82 24.48 16.71
C ILE A 464 13.24 24.43 15.29
N ARG A 465 13.99 23.81 14.37
CA ARG A 465 13.51 23.60 13.00
C ARG A 465 12.56 22.42 13.04
N LEU A 466 11.30 22.69 12.88
CA LEU A 466 10.28 21.68 12.70
C LEU A 466 10.40 21.19 11.26
N MET A 467 10.27 19.89 11.05
CA MET A 467 10.43 19.26 9.74
C MET A 467 9.20 18.44 9.42
N LEU A 468 8.73 18.50 8.17
CA LEU A 468 7.64 17.69 7.65
C LEU A 468 8.09 17.04 6.34
N GLN A 469 8.10 15.71 6.32
CA GLN A 469 8.40 14.93 5.13
C GLN A 469 7.14 14.70 4.30
N GLU A 470 7.28 14.75 2.97
CA GLU A 470 6.24 14.39 2.02
C GLU A 470 6.88 13.59 0.88
N ASP A 471 6.37 12.37 0.63
CA ASP A 471 6.84 11.53 -0.46
C ASP A 471 6.21 11.91 -1.80
N ALA A 472 6.79 11.41 -2.91
CA ALA A 472 6.31 11.75 -4.24
C ALA A 472 4.93 11.13 -4.56
N CYS A 473 4.49 10.07 -3.89
CA CYS A 473 3.11 9.58 -3.99
C CYS A 473 2.13 10.64 -3.48
N ALA A 474 2.40 11.21 -2.29
CA ALA A 474 1.59 12.27 -1.70
C ALA A 474 1.61 13.54 -2.57
N LEU A 475 2.79 13.95 -3.07
CA LEU A 475 2.93 15.10 -3.97
C LEU A 475 2.17 14.93 -5.28
N LEU A 476 2.11 13.70 -5.81
CA LEU A 476 1.39 13.35 -7.04
C LEU A 476 -0.08 13.01 -6.81
N LEU A 477 -0.55 13.02 -5.55
CA LEU A 477 -1.89 12.62 -5.13
C LEU A 477 -2.22 11.16 -5.51
N LEU A 478 -1.21 10.29 -5.53
CA LEU A 478 -1.36 8.86 -5.80
C LEU A 478 -1.70 8.12 -4.50
N PRO A 479 -2.61 7.14 -4.55
CA PRO A 479 -2.76 6.16 -3.48
C PRO A 479 -1.44 5.41 -3.25
N ARG A 480 -1.21 4.94 -2.04
CA ARG A 480 0.03 4.22 -1.67
C ARG A 480 0.30 2.96 -2.52
N GLU A 481 -0.75 2.31 -3.02
CA GLU A 481 -0.65 1.14 -3.91
C GLU A 481 -0.17 1.49 -5.32
N ASP A 482 -0.37 2.72 -5.77
CA ASP A 482 -0.02 3.20 -7.12
C ASP A 482 1.41 3.78 -7.17
N LYS A 483 2.25 3.48 -6.19
CA LYS A 483 3.63 3.99 -6.08
C LYS A 483 4.54 3.65 -7.26
N TYR A 484 4.15 2.69 -8.10
CA TYR A 484 4.83 2.30 -9.34
C TYR A 484 4.15 2.84 -10.60
N ASP A 485 3.01 3.55 -10.48
CA ASP A 485 2.25 4.08 -11.61
C ASP A 485 2.54 5.56 -11.87
N THR A 486 3.82 5.85 -12.08
CA THR A 486 4.30 7.19 -12.41
C THR A 486 5.63 7.11 -13.17
N SER A 487 6.28 8.25 -13.44
CA SER A 487 7.62 8.34 -14.03
C SER A 487 8.51 9.33 -13.29
N MET A 488 9.82 9.24 -13.50
CA MET A 488 10.78 10.17 -12.87
C MET A 488 10.55 11.63 -13.32
N GLU A 489 10.03 11.84 -14.53
CA GLU A 489 9.67 13.17 -15.05
C GLU A 489 8.46 13.76 -14.32
N ARG A 490 7.43 12.94 -14.04
CA ARG A 490 6.26 13.39 -13.26
C ARG A 490 6.67 13.71 -11.82
N ILE A 491 7.55 12.90 -11.25
CA ILE A 491 8.13 13.17 -9.92
C ILE A 491 8.92 14.48 -9.94
N ALA A 492 9.80 14.68 -10.94
CA ALA A 492 10.56 15.93 -11.07
C ALA A 492 9.64 17.16 -11.13
N ALA A 493 8.56 17.08 -11.91
CA ALA A 493 7.58 18.16 -11.99
C ALA A 493 6.91 18.43 -10.64
N ALA A 494 6.50 17.39 -9.90
CA ALA A 494 5.90 17.54 -8.57
C ALA A 494 6.89 18.12 -7.54
N LEU A 495 8.16 17.73 -7.61
CA LEU A 495 9.23 18.29 -6.76
C LEU A 495 9.45 19.79 -7.06
N MET A 496 9.40 20.19 -8.33
CA MET A 496 9.48 21.61 -8.74
C MET A 496 8.28 22.40 -8.22
N GLU A 497 7.07 21.88 -8.40
CA GLU A 497 5.84 22.50 -7.89
C GLU A 497 5.84 22.65 -6.37
N ALA A 498 6.46 21.71 -5.66
CA ALA A 498 6.65 21.77 -4.22
C ALA A 498 7.71 22.80 -3.77
N GLY A 499 8.41 23.45 -4.70
CA GLY A 499 9.40 24.50 -4.43
C GLY A 499 10.85 24.01 -4.36
N LEU A 500 11.14 22.79 -4.80
CA LEU A 500 12.51 22.29 -4.82
C LEU A 500 13.35 23.01 -5.88
N SER A 501 14.53 23.51 -5.48
CA SER A 501 15.38 24.35 -6.32
C SER A 501 16.07 23.55 -7.44
N GLY A 502 15.98 24.05 -8.67
CA GLY A 502 16.76 23.57 -9.83
C GLY A 502 18.20 24.12 -9.90
N ASN A 503 18.59 25.00 -8.99
CA ASN A 503 19.93 25.60 -9.00
C ASN A 503 21.00 24.55 -8.64
N PRO A 504 22.03 24.33 -9.49
CA PRO A 504 23.06 23.31 -9.25
C PRO A 504 23.93 23.60 -8.01
N LYS A 505 23.98 24.86 -7.55
CA LYS A 505 24.69 25.25 -6.32
C LYS A 505 23.93 24.89 -5.04
N LYS A 506 22.66 24.51 -5.14
CA LYS A 506 21.85 24.05 -3.99
C LYS A 506 22.04 22.55 -3.80
N LYS A 507 22.72 22.19 -2.70
CA LYS A 507 23.08 20.79 -2.40
C LYS A 507 21.86 19.85 -2.38
N ASN A 508 20.76 20.28 -1.77
CA ASN A 508 19.56 19.47 -1.56
C ASN A 508 18.40 19.96 -2.46
N GLY A 509 18.67 20.15 -3.74
CA GLY A 509 17.71 20.52 -4.79
C GLY A 509 17.42 19.37 -5.76
N LEU A 510 16.91 19.70 -6.95
CA LEU A 510 16.63 18.74 -8.02
C LEU A 510 17.90 17.99 -8.49
N TRP A 511 19.07 18.56 -8.28
CA TRP A 511 20.34 17.89 -8.57
C TRP A 511 20.65 16.75 -7.59
N ALA A 512 20.18 16.83 -6.34
CA ALA A 512 20.22 15.68 -5.42
C ALA A 512 19.31 14.55 -5.88
N PHE A 513 18.12 14.90 -6.36
CA PHE A 513 17.21 13.93 -6.99
C PHE A 513 17.85 13.26 -8.22
N LEU A 514 18.48 14.03 -9.13
CA LEU A 514 19.19 13.46 -10.29
C LEU A 514 20.29 12.48 -9.88
N ARG A 515 21.11 12.86 -8.88
CA ARG A 515 22.16 12.00 -8.33
C ARG A 515 21.60 10.73 -7.69
N HIS A 516 20.45 10.83 -7.00
CA HIS A 516 19.75 9.67 -6.45
C HIS A 516 19.29 8.69 -7.55
N VAL A 517 18.66 9.20 -8.63
CA VAL A 517 18.24 8.38 -9.77
C VAL A 517 19.45 7.72 -10.44
N ALA A 518 20.54 8.46 -10.64
CA ALA A 518 21.76 7.94 -11.23
C ALA A 518 22.44 6.89 -10.32
N PHE A 519 22.56 7.14 -9.02
CA PHE A 519 23.13 6.19 -8.07
C PHE A 519 22.31 4.90 -8.03
N SER A 520 20.98 5.00 -7.93
CA SER A 520 20.09 3.84 -7.94
C SER A 520 20.22 3.01 -9.22
N TRP A 521 20.38 3.66 -10.38
CA TRP A 521 20.64 2.96 -11.62
C TRP A 521 22.01 2.27 -11.62
N ILE A 522 23.07 2.96 -11.19
CA ILE A 522 24.43 2.44 -11.14
C ILE A 522 24.54 1.23 -10.22
N THR A 523 23.89 1.27 -9.07
CA THR A 523 23.94 0.20 -8.05
C THR A 523 22.90 -0.90 -8.25
N GLY A 524 22.05 -0.81 -9.28
CA GLY A 524 21.03 -1.81 -9.58
C GLY A 524 19.86 -1.83 -8.57
N ASN A 525 19.51 -0.66 -8.02
CA ASN A 525 18.32 -0.50 -7.19
C ASN A 525 17.08 -0.41 -8.08
N GLY A 526 16.44 -1.54 -8.34
CA GLY A 526 15.18 -1.64 -9.09
C GLY A 526 13.94 -1.25 -8.30
N ASP A 527 14.06 -0.83 -7.04
CA ASP A 527 12.92 -0.49 -6.16
C ASP A 527 12.79 1.02 -5.86
N LEU A 528 13.43 1.88 -6.67
CA LEU A 528 13.26 3.33 -6.54
C LEU A 528 11.87 3.76 -7.05
N HIS A 529 10.84 3.52 -6.25
CA HIS A 529 9.46 3.94 -6.52
C HIS A 529 9.14 5.32 -5.90
N ALA A 530 7.92 5.85 -6.17
CA ALA A 530 7.54 7.20 -5.77
C ALA A 530 7.61 7.46 -4.25
N LYS A 531 7.42 6.44 -3.41
CA LYS A 531 7.53 6.59 -1.94
C LYS A 531 8.98 6.63 -1.44
N ASN A 532 9.96 6.25 -2.26
CA ASN A 532 11.38 6.34 -1.94
C ASN A 532 12.02 7.66 -2.39
N VAL A 533 11.20 8.58 -2.88
CA VAL A 533 11.57 9.95 -3.25
C VAL A 533 10.76 10.92 -2.41
N SER A 534 11.42 11.77 -1.63
CA SER A 534 10.72 12.69 -0.71
C SER A 534 11.35 14.07 -0.67
N ILE A 535 10.55 15.03 -0.24
CA ILE A 535 11.00 16.35 0.18
C ILE A 535 10.83 16.54 1.68
N MET A 536 11.57 17.45 2.22
CA MET A 536 11.45 17.91 3.59
C MET A 536 11.18 19.41 3.61
N ARG A 537 10.07 19.80 4.22
CA ARG A 537 9.73 21.18 4.49
C ARG A 537 10.20 21.55 5.89
N PHE A 538 10.98 22.60 6.01
CA PHE A 538 11.46 23.12 7.28
C PHE A 538 10.60 24.29 7.69
N PHE A 539 10.25 24.33 8.96
CA PHE A 539 9.42 25.38 9.53
C PHE A 539 10.19 26.12 10.61
N VAL A 540 9.94 27.41 10.67
CA VAL A 540 10.38 28.26 11.78
C VAL A 540 9.17 28.58 12.66
N PRO A 541 9.32 28.51 13.99
CA PRO A 541 8.26 28.93 14.92
C PRO A 541 7.86 30.38 14.67
N GLY A 542 6.57 30.66 14.72
CA GLY A 542 6.05 32.02 14.67
C GLY A 542 6.52 32.85 15.88
N ARG A 543 6.62 34.16 15.72
CA ARG A 543 6.90 35.05 16.84
C ARG A 543 5.79 34.99 17.89
N LEU A 544 6.15 34.99 19.18
CA LEU A 544 5.21 35.03 20.32
C LEU A 544 4.19 33.86 20.36
N GLY A 545 4.63 32.64 19.95
CA GLY A 545 3.73 31.47 19.95
C GLY A 545 2.76 31.40 18.77
N GLY A 546 2.96 32.21 17.74
CA GLY A 546 2.22 32.13 16.48
C GLY A 546 2.55 30.84 15.71
N ALA A 547 1.69 30.47 14.77
CA ALA A 547 1.86 29.28 13.94
C ALA A 547 3.18 29.30 13.15
N PRO A 548 3.77 28.12 12.91
CA PRO A 548 5.01 28.00 12.15
C PRO A 548 4.85 28.42 10.69
N SER A 549 5.90 28.92 10.06
CA SER A 549 5.95 29.22 8.63
C SER A 549 7.02 28.39 7.93
N VAL A 550 6.82 28.09 6.64
CA VAL A 550 7.82 27.38 5.83
C VAL A 550 9.04 28.26 5.62
N ASP A 551 10.22 27.78 6.06
CA ASP A 551 11.53 28.44 5.85
C ASP A 551 12.13 28.02 4.50
N ARG A 552 12.15 26.71 4.24
CA ARG A 552 12.70 26.14 3.02
C ARG A 552 12.18 24.74 2.72
N VAL A 553 12.36 24.33 1.46
CA VAL A 553 12.10 22.97 0.98
C VAL A 553 13.42 22.39 0.49
N GLU A 554 13.73 21.15 0.92
CA GLU A 554 14.94 20.43 0.53
C GLU A 554 14.60 19.00 0.12
N TYR A 555 15.42 18.41 -0.74
CA TYR A 555 15.40 16.98 -1.00
C TYR A 555 15.88 16.25 0.26
N THR A 556 15.23 15.13 0.58
CA THR A 556 15.59 14.38 1.80
C THR A 556 16.93 13.66 1.66
N PRO A 557 17.60 13.31 2.76
CA PRO A 557 18.61 12.27 2.74
C PRO A 557 18.06 10.99 2.09
N LEU A 558 18.89 10.25 1.37
CA LEU A 558 18.51 8.99 0.73
C LEU A 558 18.25 7.92 1.77
N TYR A 559 17.26 7.08 1.52
CA TYR A 559 16.86 5.96 2.37
C TYR A 559 16.35 4.80 1.52
N ASP A 560 16.30 3.61 2.11
CA ASP A 560 15.75 2.40 1.49
C ASP A 560 16.45 2.03 0.16
N LEU A 561 17.79 2.12 0.16
CA LEU A 561 18.62 1.79 -0.99
C LEU A 561 19.06 0.32 -0.94
N VAL A 562 18.71 -0.46 -1.95
CA VAL A 562 19.04 -1.88 -2.03
C VAL A 562 19.40 -2.29 -3.46
N ASN A 563 20.43 -3.09 -3.65
CA ASN A 563 20.69 -3.68 -4.95
C ASN A 563 19.75 -4.87 -5.18
N THR A 564 18.67 -4.65 -5.90
CA THR A 564 17.65 -5.67 -6.19
C THR A 564 18.13 -6.73 -7.18
N ARG A 565 19.12 -6.39 -8.02
CA ARG A 565 19.69 -7.31 -9.01
C ARG A 565 20.52 -8.44 -8.40
N LEU A 566 20.83 -8.36 -7.11
CA LEU A 566 21.39 -9.52 -6.37
C LEU A 566 20.40 -10.67 -6.27
N TYR A 567 19.10 -10.38 -6.29
CA TYR A 567 18.01 -11.35 -6.13
C TYR A 567 17.28 -11.61 -7.46
N ILE A 568 17.10 -10.56 -8.25
CA ILE A 568 16.39 -10.58 -9.53
C ILE A 568 17.37 -10.08 -10.62
N PRO A 569 18.17 -10.96 -11.25
CA PRO A 569 19.29 -10.54 -12.11
C PRO A 569 18.92 -9.63 -13.28
N LYS A 570 17.69 -9.68 -13.76
CA LYS A 570 17.15 -8.83 -14.84
C LYS A 570 16.14 -7.81 -14.34
N ASP A 571 16.25 -7.42 -13.07
CA ASP A 571 15.32 -6.45 -12.51
C ASP A 571 15.37 -5.12 -13.26
N GLU A 572 14.19 -4.59 -13.53
CA GLU A 572 14.00 -3.31 -14.19
C GLU A 572 13.98 -2.18 -13.18
N PHE A 573 14.29 -0.99 -13.64
CA PHE A 573 14.15 0.20 -12.80
C PHE A 573 12.66 0.43 -12.44
N ALA A 574 12.38 0.74 -11.20
CA ALA A 574 10.99 0.81 -10.69
C ALA A 574 10.10 1.74 -11.51
N LEU A 575 10.63 2.89 -11.90
CA LEU A 575 9.92 3.92 -12.64
C LEU A 575 10.66 4.25 -13.93
N PRO A 576 9.96 4.54 -15.03
CA PRO A 576 10.62 4.90 -16.28
C PRO A 576 11.35 6.25 -16.16
N VAL A 577 12.49 6.34 -16.82
CA VAL A 577 13.26 7.55 -17.11
C VAL A 577 13.33 7.68 -18.64
N ASP A 578 12.89 8.80 -19.20
CA ASP A 578 12.77 9.00 -20.65
C ASP A 578 12.02 7.84 -21.34
N GLY A 579 10.92 7.38 -20.68
CA GLY A 579 10.07 6.28 -21.11
C GLY A 579 10.70 4.88 -20.99
N GLN A 580 11.91 4.73 -20.43
CA GLN A 580 12.63 3.47 -20.35
C GLN A 580 12.86 3.02 -18.89
N ARG A 581 12.70 1.73 -18.63
CA ARG A 581 13.03 1.07 -17.35
C ARG A 581 14.32 0.25 -17.41
N GLN A 582 14.88 0.07 -18.60
CA GLN A 582 16.09 -0.69 -18.87
C GLN A 582 17.02 0.10 -19.81
N ASN A 583 18.29 -0.25 -19.83
CA ASN A 583 19.27 0.33 -20.74
C ASN A 583 19.34 1.87 -20.70
N LEU A 584 19.18 2.46 -19.49
CA LEU A 584 19.34 3.89 -19.34
C LEU A 584 20.75 4.31 -19.79
N ARG A 585 20.79 5.41 -20.51
CA ARG A 585 22.02 6.00 -21.05
C ARG A 585 22.14 7.44 -20.56
N MET A 586 23.29 8.05 -20.70
CA MET A 586 23.52 9.45 -20.34
C MET A 586 22.44 10.38 -20.91
N LYS A 587 21.96 10.14 -22.13
CA LYS A 587 20.89 10.91 -22.76
C LYS A 587 19.59 10.91 -21.96
N SER A 588 19.24 9.80 -21.28
CA SER A 588 18.02 9.69 -20.48
C SER A 588 18.06 10.62 -19.27
N PHE A 589 19.22 10.75 -18.62
CA PHE A 589 19.42 11.68 -17.50
C PHE A 589 19.46 13.14 -17.96
N VAL A 590 20.01 13.40 -19.16
CA VAL A 590 19.96 14.73 -19.79
C VAL A 590 18.49 15.11 -20.09
N ALA A 591 17.70 14.20 -20.62
CA ALA A 591 16.27 14.42 -20.87
C ALA A 591 15.51 14.70 -19.56
N LEU A 592 15.79 13.94 -18.49
CA LEU A 592 15.21 14.18 -17.18
C LEU A 592 15.57 15.58 -16.65
N ALA A 593 16.86 15.94 -16.63
CA ALA A 593 17.34 17.20 -16.09
C ALA A 593 16.89 18.43 -16.93
N SER A 594 16.61 18.25 -18.20
CA SER A 594 16.08 19.32 -19.06
C SER A 594 14.75 19.88 -18.56
N ARG A 595 13.99 19.11 -17.74
CA ARG A 595 12.71 19.53 -17.15
C ARG A 595 12.85 20.76 -16.23
N TRP A 596 14.02 20.98 -15.65
CA TRP A 596 14.30 22.16 -14.81
C TRP A 596 15.45 23.03 -15.35
N GLY A 597 15.76 22.90 -16.65
CA GLY A 597 16.77 23.71 -17.31
C GLY A 597 18.21 23.26 -17.06
N GLY A 598 18.43 22.02 -16.59
CA GLY A 598 19.77 21.46 -16.38
C GLY A 598 20.55 21.37 -17.71
N ALA A 599 21.75 21.96 -17.74
CA ALA A 599 22.61 21.89 -18.92
C ALA A 599 23.27 20.50 -19.05
N ARG A 600 23.47 20.04 -20.28
CA ARG A 600 24.10 18.74 -20.54
C ARG A 600 25.44 18.56 -19.82
N SER A 601 26.30 19.58 -19.81
CA SER A 601 27.60 19.54 -19.13
C SER A 601 27.47 19.35 -17.63
N GLU A 602 26.49 20.01 -16.99
CA GLU A 602 26.20 19.86 -15.56
C GLU A 602 25.72 18.45 -15.23
N VAL A 603 24.86 17.85 -16.09
CA VAL A 603 24.39 16.46 -15.95
C VAL A 603 25.55 15.49 -16.04
N LEU A 604 26.44 15.65 -17.04
CA LEU A 604 27.62 14.82 -17.18
C LEU A 604 28.47 14.86 -15.91
N THR A 605 28.85 16.05 -15.45
CA THR A 605 29.64 16.22 -14.23
C THR A 605 28.96 15.58 -13.01
N ALA A 606 27.66 15.80 -12.83
CA ALA A 606 26.94 15.25 -11.67
C ALA A 606 26.91 13.71 -11.66
N ILE A 607 26.78 13.07 -12.82
CA ILE A 607 26.73 11.60 -12.93
C ILE A 607 28.14 11.01 -12.85
N GLU A 608 29.13 11.67 -13.44
CA GLU A 608 30.56 11.31 -13.33
C GLU A 608 31.00 11.30 -11.87
N GLU A 609 30.70 12.35 -11.11
CA GLU A 609 30.99 12.42 -9.67
C GLU A 609 30.41 11.21 -8.90
N VAL A 610 29.15 10.86 -9.17
CA VAL A 610 28.50 9.69 -8.54
C VAL A 610 29.19 8.39 -8.97
N GLY A 611 29.43 8.20 -10.27
CA GLY A 611 30.08 7.01 -10.82
C GLY A 611 31.49 6.80 -10.29
N GLU A 612 32.30 7.86 -10.21
CA GLU A 612 33.64 7.83 -9.63
C GLU A 612 33.60 7.54 -8.11
N GLY A 613 32.68 8.17 -7.39
CA GLY A 613 32.47 7.91 -5.97
C GLY A 613 32.13 6.44 -5.70
N VAL A 614 31.20 5.86 -6.48
CA VAL A 614 30.86 4.43 -6.40
C VAL A 614 32.08 3.56 -6.72
N ARG A 615 32.78 3.81 -7.81
CA ARG A 615 33.95 3.02 -8.21
C ARG A 615 35.05 3.03 -7.16
N ARG A 616 35.30 4.21 -6.55
CA ARG A 616 36.35 4.40 -5.53
C ARG A 616 36.10 3.61 -4.26
N HIS A 617 34.85 3.47 -3.85
CA HIS A 617 34.49 2.96 -2.53
C HIS A 617 33.84 1.56 -2.55
N LEU A 618 33.50 1.03 -3.73
CA LEU A 618 32.75 -0.22 -3.87
C LEU A 618 33.41 -1.40 -3.17
N ASP A 619 34.69 -1.65 -3.45
CA ASP A 619 35.38 -2.83 -2.89
C ASP A 619 35.49 -2.77 -1.38
N ALA A 620 35.89 -1.64 -0.81
CA ALA A 620 35.99 -1.48 0.64
C ALA A 620 34.62 -1.66 1.33
N VAL A 621 33.55 -1.10 0.76
CA VAL A 621 32.21 -1.27 1.33
C VAL A 621 31.73 -2.71 1.26
N LEU A 622 31.98 -3.41 0.16
CA LEU A 622 31.61 -4.82 0.00
C LEU A 622 32.36 -5.72 0.99
N GLU A 623 33.64 -5.46 1.23
CA GLU A 623 34.44 -6.18 2.23
C GLU A 623 33.89 -5.99 3.65
N GLU A 624 33.50 -4.76 3.99
CA GLU A 624 32.94 -4.42 5.32
C GLU A 624 31.51 -4.94 5.51
N SER A 625 30.73 -5.12 4.43
CA SER A 625 29.30 -5.45 4.50
C SER A 625 29.00 -6.82 5.09
N GLY A 626 29.89 -7.79 4.93
CA GLY A 626 29.67 -9.19 5.27
C GLY A 626 28.77 -9.93 4.29
N LEU A 627 28.58 -9.40 3.09
CA LEU A 627 27.95 -10.14 1.98
C LEU A 627 28.84 -11.32 1.55
N PRO A 628 28.26 -12.45 1.14
CA PRO A 628 29.02 -13.57 0.57
C PRO A 628 29.78 -13.18 -0.69
N ALA A 629 30.92 -13.83 -0.95
CA ALA A 629 31.76 -13.54 -2.11
C ALA A 629 30.98 -13.55 -3.44
N GLU A 630 30.08 -14.52 -3.63
CA GLU A 630 29.23 -14.61 -4.81
C GLU A 630 28.34 -13.37 -5.00
N GLN A 631 27.76 -12.85 -3.92
CA GLN A 631 26.95 -11.63 -3.97
C GLN A 631 27.82 -10.39 -4.20
N ASN A 632 29.02 -10.34 -3.60
CA ASN A 632 30.00 -9.28 -3.87
C ASN A 632 30.40 -9.22 -5.34
N ASP A 633 30.70 -10.37 -5.95
CA ASP A 633 31.07 -10.45 -7.37
C ASP A 633 29.90 -10.05 -8.28
N ARG A 634 28.69 -10.47 -7.91
CA ARG A 634 27.48 -10.05 -8.65
C ARG A 634 27.25 -8.54 -8.53
N TYR A 635 27.46 -7.96 -7.34
CA TYR A 635 27.34 -6.51 -7.12
C TYR A 635 28.34 -5.75 -8.00
N ARG A 636 29.62 -6.14 -7.97
CA ARG A 636 30.68 -5.57 -8.84
C ARG A 636 30.29 -5.61 -10.32
N LYS A 637 29.77 -6.76 -10.76
CA LYS A 637 29.33 -6.94 -12.14
C LYS A 637 28.21 -5.99 -12.52
N VAL A 638 27.19 -5.84 -11.66
CA VAL A 638 26.07 -4.90 -11.89
C VAL A 638 26.60 -3.47 -12.04
N VAL A 639 27.48 -3.02 -11.14
CA VAL A 639 28.06 -1.68 -11.18
C VAL A 639 28.89 -1.48 -12.45
N ALA A 640 29.74 -2.45 -12.81
CA ALA A 640 30.57 -2.36 -14.01
C ALA A 640 29.73 -2.27 -15.29
N GLU A 641 28.69 -3.10 -15.42
CA GLU A 641 27.79 -3.10 -16.58
C GLU A 641 27.02 -1.79 -16.72
N THR A 642 26.54 -1.25 -15.62
CA THR A 642 25.76 0.01 -15.64
C THR A 642 26.64 1.23 -15.92
N LEU A 643 27.85 1.29 -15.34
CA LEU A 643 28.82 2.35 -15.64
C LEU A 643 29.27 2.31 -17.11
N ALA A 644 29.62 1.14 -17.64
CA ALA A 644 29.94 0.97 -19.07
C ALA A 644 28.76 1.42 -19.94
N GLY A 645 27.51 1.12 -19.52
CA GLY A 645 26.31 1.58 -20.18
C GLY A 645 26.14 3.09 -20.22
N LEU A 646 26.69 3.81 -19.25
CA LEU A 646 26.69 5.28 -19.18
C LEU A 646 27.87 5.92 -19.92
N GLY A 647 28.87 5.14 -20.32
CA GLY A 647 30.06 5.60 -21.07
C GLY A 647 31.29 5.84 -20.19
N PHE A 648 31.37 5.19 -19.02
CA PHE A 648 32.49 5.28 -18.07
C PHE A 648 33.38 4.04 -18.08
#